data_98525c2bd33dcd51718eb3b0b9ccc44b
#
_entry.id   98525c2bd33dcd51718eb3b0b9ccc44b
#
_cell.length_a   1.000
_cell.length_b   1.000
_cell.length_c   1.000
_cell.angle_alpha   90.00
_cell.angle_beta   90.00
_cell.angle_gamma   90.00
#
_symmetry.space_group_name_H-M   'P 1'
#
loop_
_entity.id
_entity.type
_entity.pdbx_description
1 polymer ?
#
loop_
_entity_poly.entity_id
_entity_poly.type
_entity_poly.pdbx_seq_one_letter_code
_entity_poly.pdbx_strand_id
1 'polypeptide(L)'
;MNEFNQIEKKWQKYWEDNKCFEAINGSEKKPYYILVEFPYPSGSGLHVGHVRSYTAQDAKARMKRMQGFNVLYPMGWDAFGAPAEQYAIKNHIHPKEAVKENIATFKRQMKTLGFSFDWDREFSTTDPEYYKWTQWQFLKFYEHNMAYKATASVNWCNTCKTVLSNEDAAGGVCERCGSTVVQKEKNQWMLKMSEYAQSLLDGLEETAFADRVKLGQINWIGKSTGVEVEIELTTGGKFSIFTTCIETIYGVTFFVIAPDGKLIKELMPKTQNKEEVQNYILESSKKSNMDRTSLNKTKTGCILKGIEAINPVNGKKVPIFVGDFVLGSYGTGAVMAVPAHDARDYEYAKVHNLEMIEVISGGNIKEKAYEKEEYLPINPKLLNSEEFTGLTVSEAKEKITEKLVNMGKAKVVNNYKMRDWIFSRQRFWGEPIPMINCPKCGWVPVPENELPVLLPDVANYEPTDDGESPLAKITDWVNCKCPKCGADAKRETDTMPNWAGSSWYFLRFMDAHNNKEFASMDAMKYWGKVDWYNGGMEHTARHLLYARFWVQFLYNIGLVPNKEMIYKRVSHGMVLGSNNEKMSKSKGNVINPDDIVNEFGADTLRLYEMFMGDYKEDVPWSTESLKGCKRFIDKVIRLKDTLNDNEGFTKDLEKIQNQTIKKVTYDLDNMAYNTAVSSLMILTNAYQDAKSISKEDYRLLLTLLNPIAPHITEELNESIGFSPIVNGTWPVYDEDKTKDTTVTIAVSVNGKVRGKLEVDVDTPSDILQEKAFTLPNVQNFTNSKEIVKVIAIPNKIVNIVVKG
;
A
#
# COMPACT_ATOMS: atom_id res chain seq x y z
N MET A 1 11.75 -27.00 -29.56
CA MET A 1 11.47 -26.68 -28.17
C MET A 1 12.82 -26.63 -27.48
N ASN A 2 13.11 -25.53 -26.77
CA ASN A 2 14.37 -25.39 -26.02
C ASN A 2 14.37 -26.44 -24.89
N GLU A 3 15.53 -27.01 -24.56
CA GLU A 3 15.70 -28.04 -23.50
C GLU A 3 15.08 -27.59 -22.16
N PHE A 4 15.20 -26.31 -21.81
CA PHE A 4 14.59 -25.74 -20.62
C PHE A 4 13.06 -25.89 -20.60
N ASN A 5 12.38 -25.69 -21.72
CA ASN A 5 10.91 -25.84 -21.80
C ASN A 5 10.43 -27.28 -21.51
N GLN A 6 11.27 -28.30 -21.75
CA GLN A 6 10.93 -29.67 -21.42
C GLN A 6 11.06 -29.96 -19.92
N ILE A 7 12.14 -29.44 -19.33
CA ILE A 7 12.38 -29.52 -17.88
C ILE A 7 11.27 -28.80 -17.11
N GLU A 8 10.94 -27.58 -17.54
CA GLU A 8 9.89 -26.76 -16.91
C GLU A 8 8.54 -27.48 -16.92
N LYS A 9 8.11 -28.00 -18.05
CA LYS A 9 6.85 -28.76 -18.18
C LYS A 9 6.84 -30.04 -17.34
N LYS A 10 7.98 -30.77 -17.27
CA LYS A 10 8.11 -31.97 -16.44
C LYS A 10 7.82 -31.63 -14.98
N TRP A 11 8.46 -30.61 -14.44
CA TRP A 11 8.35 -30.26 -13.02
C TRP A 11 7.04 -29.59 -12.68
N GLN A 12 6.50 -28.73 -13.55
CA GLN A 12 5.15 -28.16 -13.37
C GLN A 12 4.11 -29.28 -13.28
N LYS A 13 4.19 -30.28 -14.19
CA LYS A 13 3.31 -31.44 -14.13
C LYS A 13 3.49 -32.26 -12.85
N TYR A 14 4.74 -32.49 -12.43
CA TYR A 14 5.03 -33.21 -11.19
C TYR A 14 4.38 -32.52 -9.98
N TRP A 15 4.55 -31.21 -9.84
CA TRP A 15 3.98 -30.45 -8.72
C TRP A 15 2.45 -30.45 -8.72
N GLU A 16 1.84 -30.41 -9.90
CA GLU A 16 0.37 -30.44 -10.05
C GLU A 16 -0.19 -31.84 -9.72
N ASP A 17 0.37 -32.89 -10.30
CA ASP A 17 -0.08 -34.26 -10.10
C ASP A 17 0.07 -34.71 -8.63
N ASN A 18 1.09 -34.23 -7.93
CA ASN A 18 1.36 -34.58 -6.52
C ASN A 18 0.82 -33.55 -5.52
N LYS A 19 0.10 -32.53 -5.98
CA LYS A 19 -0.48 -31.47 -5.13
C LYS A 19 0.51 -30.86 -4.14
N CYS A 20 1.76 -30.62 -4.58
CA CYS A 20 2.87 -30.25 -3.71
C CYS A 20 2.65 -28.93 -2.94
N PHE A 21 1.71 -28.10 -3.37
CA PHE A 21 1.49 -26.75 -2.84
C PHE A 21 0.12 -26.58 -2.15
N GLU A 22 -0.64 -27.67 -2.00
CA GLU A 22 -1.95 -27.67 -1.35
C GLU A 22 -1.82 -27.28 0.14
N ALA A 23 -2.65 -26.34 0.56
CA ALA A 23 -2.75 -25.89 1.93
C ALA A 23 -3.94 -26.57 2.63
N ILE A 24 -3.71 -27.17 3.80
CA ILE A 24 -4.69 -28.03 4.47
C ILE A 24 -5.23 -27.31 5.72
N ASN A 25 -6.54 -27.05 5.76
CA ASN A 25 -7.20 -26.51 6.94
C ASN A 25 -7.10 -27.50 8.12
N GLY A 26 -6.74 -26.97 9.31
CA GLY A 26 -6.65 -27.78 10.53
C GLY A 26 -5.45 -28.75 10.57
N SER A 27 -4.43 -28.54 9.72
CA SER A 27 -3.19 -29.33 9.76
C SER A 27 -2.47 -29.17 11.10
N GLU A 28 -1.72 -30.19 11.53
CA GLU A 28 -0.84 -30.12 12.71
C GLU A 28 0.37 -29.21 12.50
N LYS A 29 0.75 -28.96 11.22
CA LYS A 29 1.82 -28.02 10.89
C LYS A 29 1.42 -26.60 11.21
N LYS A 30 2.38 -25.79 11.68
CA LYS A 30 2.15 -24.36 11.95
C LYS A 30 1.72 -23.65 10.66
N PRO A 31 0.59 -22.92 10.66
CA PRO A 31 0.15 -22.17 9.48
C PRO A 31 1.10 -21.01 9.18
N TYR A 32 1.20 -20.66 7.91
CA TYR A 32 1.87 -19.45 7.42
C TYR A 32 1.15 -18.94 6.17
N TYR A 33 0.56 -17.77 6.25
CA TYR A 33 -0.25 -17.21 5.18
C TYR A 33 0.51 -16.12 4.42
N ILE A 34 0.87 -16.40 3.18
CA ILE A 34 1.47 -15.45 2.23
C ILE A 34 0.41 -15.03 1.23
N LEU A 35 0.23 -13.73 1.07
CA LEU A 35 -0.73 -13.15 0.15
C LEU A 35 -0.04 -12.17 -0.80
N VAL A 36 -0.39 -12.24 -2.08
CA VAL A 36 -0.12 -11.19 -3.07
C VAL A 36 -1.44 -10.54 -3.48
N GLU A 37 -1.39 -9.29 -3.87
CA GLU A 37 -2.56 -8.70 -4.51
C GLU A 37 -2.88 -9.48 -5.78
N PHE A 38 -4.10 -9.99 -5.84
CA PHE A 38 -4.56 -10.72 -7.02
C PHE A 38 -4.74 -9.75 -8.20
N PRO A 39 -4.39 -10.18 -9.43
CA PRO A 39 -4.33 -9.26 -10.56
C PRO A 39 -5.72 -8.91 -11.10
N TYR A 40 -5.79 -7.74 -11.75
CA TYR A 40 -6.88 -7.38 -12.65
C TYR A 40 -6.67 -8.02 -14.02
N PRO A 41 -7.49 -8.96 -14.47
CA PRO A 41 -7.36 -9.57 -15.79
C PRO A 41 -7.92 -8.63 -16.89
N SER A 42 -7.44 -7.37 -16.92
CA SER A 42 -7.89 -6.30 -17.82
C SER A 42 -7.02 -6.10 -19.06
N GLY A 43 -6.22 -7.10 -19.42
CA GLY A 43 -5.31 -7.03 -20.54
C GLY A 43 -4.79 -8.38 -20.99
N SER A 44 -4.00 -8.39 -22.06
CA SER A 44 -3.54 -9.59 -22.78
C SER A 44 -2.46 -10.42 -22.08
N GLY A 45 -2.21 -10.24 -20.78
CA GLY A 45 -1.24 -11.02 -20.00
C GLY A 45 -0.46 -10.20 -18.97
N LEU A 46 0.41 -10.90 -18.25
CA LEU A 46 1.34 -10.34 -17.28
C LEU A 46 2.42 -9.49 -17.97
N HIS A 47 3.03 -8.62 -17.23
CA HIS A 47 4.31 -7.98 -17.57
C HIS A 47 5.36 -8.34 -16.50
N VAL A 48 6.63 -8.12 -16.80
CA VAL A 48 7.75 -8.49 -15.91
C VAL A 48 7.63 -7.91 -14.49
N GLY A 49 7.01 -6.76 -14.30
CA GLY A 49 6.77 -6.22 -12.96
C GLY A 49 5.87 -7.11 -12.07
N HIS A 50 4.92 -7.85 -12.65
CA HIS A 50 4.17 -8.87 -11.91
C HIS A 50 5.08 -10.04 -11.54
N VAL A 51 5.98 -10.44 -12.45
CA VAL A 51 6.91 -11.56 -12.21
C VAL A 51 7.79 -11.27 -11.00
N ARG A 52 8.28 -10.02 -10.84
CA ARG A 52 9.07 -9.60 -9.67
C ARG A 52 8.33 -9.84 -8.36
N SER A 53 7.10 -9.34 -8.29
CA SER A 53 6.27 -9.48 -7.11
C SER A 53 5.98 -10.94 -6.77
N TYR A 54 5.54 -11.73 -7.74
CA TYR A 54 5.15 -13.11 -7.51
C TYR A 54 6.35 -14.03 -7.23
N THR A 55 7.50 -13.83 -7.91
CA THR A 55 8.72 -14.60 -7.64
C THR A 55 9.23 -14.41 -6.23
N ALA A 56 9.21 -13.17 -5.73
CA ALA A 56 9.66 -12.86 -4.38
C ALA A 56 8.83 -13.59 -3.30
N GLN A 57 7.50 -13.59 -3.48
CA GLN A 57 6.60 -14.28 -2.56
C GLN A 57 6.68 -15.81 -2.70
N ASP A 58 6.83 -16.30 -3.94
CA ASP A 58 7.03 -17.71 -4.22
C ASP A 58 8.31 -18.27 -3.60
N ALA A 59 9.39 -17.51 -3.68
CA ALA A 59 10.66 -17.88 -3.04
C ALA A 59 10.50 -18.04 -1.52
N LYS A 60 9.76 -17.11 -0.89
CA LYS A 60 9.45 -17.22 0.54
C LYS A 60 8.53 -18.39 0.84
N ALA A 61 7.50 -18.63 0.02
CA ALA A 61 6.55 -19.72 0.20
C ALA A 61 7.25 -21.09 0.14
N ARG A 62 8.16 -21.29 -0.84
CA ARG A 62 8.94 -22.52 -1.00
C ARG A 62 9.86 -22.74 0.19
N MET A 63 10.60 -21.72 0.63
CA MET A 63 11.44 -21.81 1.82
C MET A 63 10.61 -22.17 3.07
N LYS A 64 9.46 -21.50 3.30
CA LYS A 64 8.60 -21.78 4.46
C LYS A 64 8.03 -23.20 4.46
N ARG A 65 7.65 -23.76 3.29
CA ARG A 65 7.24 -25.17 3.20
C ARG A 65 8.38 -26.10 3.60
N MET A 66 9.58 -25.87 3.09
CA MET A 66 10.78 -26.66 3.48
C MET A 66 11.16 -26.48 4.96
N GLN A 67 10.78 -25.36 5.58
CA GLN A 67 10.90 -25.15 7.04
C GLN A 67 9.81 -25.86 7.85
N GLY A 68 8.90 -26.58 7.19
CA GLY A 68 7.88 -27.40 7.85
C GLY A 68 6.56 -26.69 8.11
N PHE A 69 6.36 -25.47 7.60
CA PHE A 69 5.07 -24.78 7.71
C PHE A 69 4.01 -25.35 6.75
N ASN A 70 2.75 -25.28 7.15
CA ASN A 70 1.61 -25.37 6.24
C ASN A 70 1.39 -23.98 5.62
N VAL A 71 1.74 -23.83 4.35
CA VAL A 71 1.76 -22.52 3.70
C VAL A 71 0.54 -22.32 2.82
N LEU A 72 -0.28 -21.33 3.15
CA LEU A 72 -1.34 -20.83 2.29
C LEU A 72 -0.78 -19.75 1.37
N TYR A 73 -0.61 -20.06 0.09
CA TYR A 73 -0.19 -19.15 -0.95
C TYR A 73 -1.15 -19.26 -2.15
N PRO A 74 -2.32 -18.61 -2.08
CA PRO A 74 -3.40 -18.76 -3.05
C PRO A 74 -3.30 -17.73 -4.18
N MET A 75 -4.06 -17.96 -5.24
CA MET A 75 -4.24 -17.03 -6.37
C MET A 75 -5.71 -17.00 -6.80
N GLY A 76 -6.16 -15.82 -7.24
CA GLY A 76 -7.49 -15.55 -7.77
C GLY A 76 -7.50 -14.31 -8.65
N TRP A 77 -8.70 -13.79 -8.96
CA TRP A 77 -8.87 -12.76 -9.97
C TRP A 77 -9.80 -11.64 -9.49
N ASP A 78 -9.30 -10.41 -9.48
CA ASP A 78 -10.14 -9.21 -9.31
C ASP A 78 -10.69 -8.81 -10.69
N ALA A 79 -11.83 -9.36 -11.06
CA ALA A 79 -12.28 -9.40 -12.44
C ALA A 79 -13.45 -8.45 -12.76
N PHE A 80 -14.08 -7.84 -11.73
CA PHE A 80 -15.07 -6.79 -11.91
C PHE A 80 -14.44 -5.40 -12.10
N GLY A 81 -15.24 -4.46 -12.55
CA GLY A 81 -14.94 -3.04 -12.57
C GLY A 81 -14.60 -2.48 -13.95
N ALA A 82 -14.43 -1.15 -13.96
CA ALA A 82 -14.26 -0.36 -15.18
C ALA A 82 -13.08 -0.76 -16.09
N PRO A 83 -11.91 -1.22 -15.57
CA PRO A 83 -10.82 -1.63 -16.46
C PRO A 83 -11.16 -2.80 -17.37
N ALA A 84 -11.80 -3.84 -16.84
CA ALA A 84 -12.23 -5.01 -17.62
C ALA A 84 -13.35 -4.63 -18.59
N GLU A 85 -14.32 -3.83 -18.14
CA GLU A 85 -15.42 -3.35 -18.99
C GLU A 85 -14.91 -2.49 -20.16
N GLN A 86 -13.97 -1.57 -19.92
CA GLN A 86 -13.37 -0.75 -20.98
C GLN A 86 -12.54 -1.57 -21.97
N TYR A 87 -11.82 -2.59 -21.48
CA TYR A 87 -11.11 -3.51 -22.36
C TYR A 87 -12.10 -4.24 -23.28
N ALA A 88 -13.22 -4.70 -22.73
CA ALA A 88 -14.27 -5.38 -23.47
C ALA A 88 -14.93 -4.47 -24.52
N ILE A 89 -15.30 -3.22 -24.15
CA ILE A 89 -15.85 -2.23 -25.07
C ILE A 89 -14.89 -1.94 -26.23
N LYS A 90 -13.60 -1.71 -25.91
CA LYS A 90 -12.58 -1.43 -26.93
C LYS A 90 -12.40 -2.58 -27.93
N ASN A 91 -12.55 -3.81 -27.48
CA ASN A 91 -12.36 -5.00 -28.31
C ASN A 91 -13.69 -5.56 -28.88
N HIS A 92 -14.81 -4.90 -28.64
CA HIS A 92 -16.16 -5.28 -29.09
C HIS A 92 -16.56 -6.70 -28.66
N ILE A 93 -16.22 -7.10 -27.44
CA ILE A 93 -16.55 -8.40 -26.83
C ILE A 93 -17.28 -8.19 -25.50
N HIS A 94 -18.02 -9.20 -25.06
CA HIS A 94 -18.69 -9.11 -23.76
C HIS A 94 -17.65 -9.17 -22.62
N PRO A 95 -17.79 -8.37 -21.52
CA PRO A 95 -16.82 -8.38 -20.41
C PRO A 95 -16.56 -9.76 -19.81
N LYS A 96 -17.58 -10.61 -19.72
CA LYS A 96 -17.48 -11.98 -19.25
C LYS A 96 -16.50 -12.83 -20.08
N GLU A 97 -16.58 -12.74 -21.41
CA GLU A 97 -15.70 -13.48 -22.30
C GLU A 97 -14.28 -12.89 -22.26
N ALA A 98 -14.16 -11.55 -22.26
CA ALA A 98 -12.88 -10.88 -22.15
C ALA A 98 -12.12 -11.29 -20.88
N VAL A 99 -12.81 -11.32 -19.75
CA VAL A 99 -12.25 -11.72 -18.45
C VAL A 99 -11.83 -13.19 -18.48
N LYS A 100 -12.65 -14.08 -19.02
CA LYS A 100 -12.36 -15.53 -19.13
C LYS A 100 -11.09 -15.79 -19.93
N GLU A 101 -10.94 -15.16 -21.10
CA GLU A 101 -9.76 -15.29 -21.94
C GLU A 101 -8.50 -14.73 -21.27
N ASN A 102 -8.62 -13.57 -20.63
CA ASN A 102 -7.51 -12.94 -19.93
C ASN A 102 -7.07 -13.79 -18.73
N ILE A 103 -7.99 -14.30 -17.91
CA ILE A 103 -7.70 -15.22 -16.81
C ILE A 103 -6.93 -16.45 -17.30
N ALA A 104 -7.39 -17.06 -18.39
CA ALA A 104 -6.72 -18.23 -18.97
C ALA A 104 -5.26 -17.91 -19.37
N THR A 105 -5.01 -16.73 -19.94
CA THR A 105 -3.67 -16.29 -20.32
C THR A 105 -2.80 -16.03 -19.11
N PHE A 106 -3.29 -15.29 -18.12
CA PHE A 106 -2.55 -15.00 -16.88
C PHE A 106 -2.19 -16.30 -16.14
N LYS A 107 -3.17 -17.20 -15.97
CA LYS A 107 -2.97 -18.49 -15.31
C LYS A 107 -1.92 -19.36 -16.02
N ARG A 108 -1.98 -19.43 -17.36
CA ARG A 108 -0.97 -20.11 -18.16
C ARG A 108 0.44 -19.53 -17.90
N GLN A 109 0.58 -18.20 -17.94
CA GLN A 109 1.86 -17.54 -17.70
C GLN A 109 2.38 -17.80 -16.29
N MET A 110 1.52 -17.73 -15.26
CA MET A 110 1.89 -18.02 -13.87
C MET A 110 2.34 -19.48 -13.69
N LYS A 111 1.65 -20.43 -14.33
CA LYS A 111 2.04 -21.85 -14.33
C LYS A 111 3.37 -22.06 -15.05
N THR A 112 3.58 -21.40 -16.20
CA THR A 112 4.84 -21.47 -16.95
C THR A 112 6.03 -20.95 -16.13
N LEU A 113 5.81 -19.93 -15.31
CA LEU A 113 6.82 -19.39 -14.37
C LEU A 113 7.03 -20.28 -13.14
N GLY A 114 6.21 -21.32 -12.96
CA GLY A 114 6.35 -22.31 -11.89
C GLY A 114 6.02 -21.76 -10.50
N PHE A 115 5.12 -20.78 -10.39
CA PHE A 115 4.71 -20.28 -9.08
C PHE A 115 3.95 -21.33 -8.27
N SER A 116 4.31 -21.48 -7.00
CA SER A 116 3.78 -22.49 -6.10
C SER A 116 2.44 -22.08 -5.45
N PHE A 117 1.53 -21.53 -6.27
CA PHE A 117 0.19 -21.20 -5.79
C PHE A 117 -0.63 -22.46 -5.49
N ASP A 118 -1.45 -22.38 -4.47
CA ASP A 118 -2.53 -23.35 -4.21
C ASP A 118 -3.71 -23.04 -5.14
N TRP A 119 -3.68 -23.66 -6.33
CA TRP A 119 -4.70 -23.48 -7.37
C TRP A 119 -6.05 -24.09 -7.03
N ASP A 120 -6.14 -24.97 -6.03
CA ASP A 120 -7.41 -25.52 -5.57
C ASP A 120 -8.30 -24.43 -4.93
N ARG A 121 -7.69 -23.36 -4.42
CA ARG A 121 -8.40 -22.24 -3.78
C ARG A 121 -8.68 -21.07 -4.74
N GLU A 122 -8.51 -21.29 -6.03
CA GLU A 122 -8.74 -20.26 -7.05
C GLU A 122 -10.22 -19.87 -7.13
N PHE A 123 -10.48 -18.57 -7.25
CA PHE A 123 -11.78 -18.00 -7.59
C PHE A 123 -11.63 -16.68 -8.31
N SER A 124 -12.73 -16.22 -8.93
CA SER A 124 -12.85 -14.88 -9.49
C SER A 124 -13.89 -14.07 -8.69
N THR A 125 -13.67 -12.76 -8.55
CA THR A 125 -14.69 -11.88 -7.97
C THR A 125 -15.98 -11.85 -8.78
N THR A 126 -15.93 -12.30 -10.05
CA THR A 126 -17.09 -12.43 -10.95
C THR A 126 -17.85 -13.76 -10.81
N ASP A 127 -17.34 -14.68 -10.00
CA ASP A 127 -18.04 -15.95 -9.75
C ASP A 127 -19.26 -15.70 -8.85
N PRO A 128 -20.46 -16.18 -9.23
CA PRO A 128 -21.67 -16.02 -8.43
C PRO A 128 -21.52 -16.54 -7.01
N GLU A 129 -20.80 -17.63 -6.81
CA GLU A 129 -20.50 -18.24 -5.51
C GLU A 129 -19.59 -17.35 -4.65
N TYR A 130 -18.81 -16.46 -5.28
CA TYR A 130 -18.00 -15.47 -4.58
C TYR A 130 -18.78 -14.21 -4.27
N TYR A 131 -19.33 -13.53 -5.29
CA TYR A 131 -19.95 -12.22 -5.06
C TYR A 131 -21.30 -12.30 -4.32
N LYS A 132 -21.93 -13.48 -4.24
CA LYS A 132 -23.03 -13.76 -3.29
C LYS A 132 -22.66 -13.27 -1.89
N TRP A 133 -21.42 -13.52 -1.47
CA TRP A 133 -20.97 -13.16 -0.13
C TRP A 133 -20.59 -11.69 -0.02
N THR A 134 -20.12 -11.04 -1.07
CA THR A 134 -19.96 -9.58 -1.10
C THR A 134 -21.34 -8.89 -0.94
N GLN A 135 -22.34 -9.38 -1.66
CA GLN A 135 -23.71 -8.90 -1.54
C GLN A 135 -24.29 -9.13 -0.14
N TRP A 136 -24.07 -10.32 0.43
CA TRP A 136 -24.51 -10.62 1.79
C TRP A 136 -23.85 -9.70 2.82
N GLN A 137 -22.55 -9.45 2.70
CA GLN A 137 -21.84 -8.52 3.59
C GLN A 137 -22.35 -7.08 3.42
N PHE A 138 -22.68 -6.65 2.21
CA PHE A 138 -23.34 -5.35 2.00
C PHE A 138 -24.66 -5.26 2.74
N LEU A 139 -25.48 -6.32 2.73
CA LEU A 139 -26.71 -6.36 3.53
C LEU A 139 -26.44 -6.22 5.03
N LYS A 140 -25.34 -6.81 5.55
CA LYS A 140 -24.93 -6.59 6.94
C LYS A 140 -24.53 -5.15 7.23
N PHE A 141 -23.83 -4.48 6.33
CA PHE A 141 -23.59 -3.03 6.44
C PHE A 141 -24.92 -2.25 6.51
N TYR A 142 -25.89 -2.59 5.68
CA TYR A 142 -27.19 -1.93 5.68
C TYR A 142 -27.98 -2.19 6.96
N GLU A 143 -28.05 -3.43 7.43
CA GLU A 143 -28.73 -3.82 8.68
C GLU A 143 -28.19 -3.08 9.91
N HIS A 144 -26.88 -2.79 9.93
CA HIS A 144 -26.20 -2.07 11.02
C HIS A 144 -26.13 -0.55 10.78
N ASN A 145 -26.91 -0.01 9.85
CA ASN A 145 -26.92 1.42 9.48
C ASN A 145 -25.54 1.97 9.03
N MET A 146 -24.65 1.11 8.57
CA MET A 146 -23.34 1.48 8.00
C MET A 146 -23.41 1.77 6.50
N ALA A 147 -24.40 1.26 5.80
CA ALA A 147 -24.71 1.60 4.40
C ALA A 147 -25.95 2.50 4.32
N TYR A 148 -25.86 3.58 3.56
CA TYR A 148 -26.98 4.51 3.35
C TYR A 148 -26.91 5.12 1.95
N LYS A 149 -28.06 5.59 1.44
CA LYS A 149 -28.11 6.27 0.13
C LYS A 149 -28.29 7.77 0.35
N ALA A 150 -27.44 8.58 -0.28
CA ALA A 150 -27.48 10.04 -0.19
C ALA A 150 -27.00 10.68 -1.50
N THR A 151 -27.43 11.93 -1.73
CA THR A 151 -26.89 12.75 -2.81
C THR A 151 -25.51 13.22 -2.44
N ALA A 152 -24.52 12.93 -3.32
CA ALA A 152 -23.14 13.36 -3.18
C ALA A 152 -22.68 14.08 -4.45
N SER A 153 -21.85 15.10 -4.29
CA SER A 153 -21.12 15.73 -5.40
C SER A 153 -19.95 14.84 -5.79
N VAL A 154 -19.92 14.37 -7.03
CA VAL A 154 -18.92 13.45 -7.57
C VAL A 154 -18.19 14.07 -8.77
N ASN A 155 -16.93 13.69 -8.94
CA ASN A 155 -16.15 14.03 -10.12
C ASN A 155 -16.70 13.22 -11.32
N TRP A 156 -17.17 13.89 -12.35
CA TRP A 156 -17.77 13.27 -13.52
C TRP A 156 -16.99 13.61 -14.78
N CYS A 157 -16.61 12.58 -15.54
CA CYS A 157 -16.03 12.74 -16.88
C CYS A 157 -17.12 12.53 -17.95
N ASN A 158 -17.46 13.59 -18.69
CA ASN A 158 -18.47 13.50 -19.75
C ASN A 158 -18.05 12.60 -20.92
N THR A 159 -16.73 12.52 -21.22
CA THR A 159 -16.21 11.68 -22.32
C THR A 159 -16.21 10.20 -21.94
N CYS A 160 -15.73 9.87 -20.74
CA CYS A 160 -15.70 8.49 -20.25
C CYS A 160 -17.05 8.06 -19.65
N LYS A 161 -17.99 8.98 -19.48
CA LYS A 161 -19.34 8.76 -18.88
C LYS A 161 -19.25 7.99 -17.55
N THR A 162 -18.37 8.47 -16.65
CA THR A 162 -18.11 7.74 -15.39
C THR A 162 -17.79 8.69 -14.24
N VAL A 163 -18.11 8.24 -13.04
CA VAL A 163 -17.65 8.84 -11.79
C VAL A 163 -16.15 8.54 -11.62
N LEU A 164 -15.39 9.55 -11.24
CA LEU A 164 -13.96 9.47 -10.98
C LEU A 164 -13.68 9.68 -9.48
N SER A 165 -12.62 9.02 -9.00
CA SER A 165 -12.06 9.36 -7.69
C SER A 165 -11.40 10.74 -7.72
N ASN A 166 -11.05 11.29 -6.57
CA ASN A 166 -10.33 12.57 -6.51
C ASN A 166 -8.94 12.45 -7.16
N GLU A 167 -8.32 11.28 -7.06
CA GLU A 167 -7.03 10.97 -7.64
C GLU A 167 -7.10 10.87 -9.18
N ASP A 168 -8.17 10.26 -9.71
CA ASP A 168 -8.41 10.12 -11.15
C ASP A 168 -8.80 11.46 -11.82
N ALA A 169 -9.17 12.46 -11.02
CA ALA A 169 -9.58 13.81 -11.45
C ALA A 169 -8.55 14.89 -11.05
N ALA A 170 -7.32 14.50 -10.77
CA ALA A 170 -6.27 15.43 -10.36
C ALA A 170 -6.04 16.54 -11.39
N GLY A 171 -6.00 17.80 -10.95
CA GLY A 171 -5.86 18.95 -11.84
C GLY A 171 -7.14 19.33 -12.61
N GLY A 172 -8.31 18.72 -12.28
CA GLY A 172 -9.56 18.99 -12.95
C GLY A 172 -9.70 18.35 -14.33
N VAL A 173 -8.83 17.40 -14.64
CA VAL A 173 -8.87 16.63 -15.90
C VAL A 173 -8.96 15.13 -15.62
N CYS A 174 -9.61 14.42 -16.53
CA CYS A 174 -9.70 12.97 -16.44
C CYS A 174 -8.35 12.34 -16.79
N GLU A 175 -7.77 11.60 -15.87
CA GLU A 175 -6.48 10.90 -16.07
C GLU A 175 -6.50 9.97 -17.31
N ARG A 176 -7.69 9.43 -17.65
CA ARG A 176 -7.86 8.45 -18.74
C ARG A 176 -7.92 9.05 -20.12
N CYS A 177 -8.68 10.14 -20.28
CA CYS A 177 -8.93 10.73 -21.60
C CYS A 177 -8.49 12.19 -21.73
N GLY A 178 -7.97 12.83 -20.67
CA GLY A 178 -7.56 14.22 -20.66
C GLY A 178 -8.70 15.26 -20.71
N SER A 179 -9.95 14.83 -20.75
CA SER A 179 -11.11 15.76 -20.81
C SER A 179 -11.32 16.45 -19.46
N THR A 180 -11.86 17.67 -19.49
CA THR A 180 -12.23 18.42 -18.29
C THR A 180 -13.29 17.67 -17.48
N VAL A 181 -13.05 17.55 -16.19
CA VAL A 181 -13.96 16.92 -15.21
C VAL A 181 -14.92 17.98 -14.66
N VAL A 182 -16.18 17.59 -14.47
CA VAL A 182 -17.22 18.43 -13.88
C VAL A 182 -17.73 17.83 -12.58
N GLN A 183 -18.25 18.67 -11.68
CA GLN A 183 -18.95 18.21 -10.50
C GLN A 183 -20.41 17.92 -10.87
N LYS A 184 -20.89 16.73 -10.48
CA LYS A 184 -22.28 16.32 -10.72
C LYS A 184 -22.88 15.78 -9.43
N GLU A 185 -24.07 16.23 -9.05
CA GLU A 185 -24.80 15.63 -7.94
C GLU A 185 -25.42 14.30 -8.39
N LYS A 186 -25.13 13.24 -7.63
CA LYS A 186 -25.65 11.89 -7.88
C LYS A 186 -26.09 11.25 -6.58
N ASN A 187 -27.20 10.51 -6.64
CA ASN A 187 -27.58 9.61 -5.54
C ASN A 187 -26.62 8.43 -5.49
N GLN A 188 -25.91 8.29 -4.38
CA GLN A 188 -24.87 7.29 -4.18
C GLN A 188 -25.15 6.47 -2.94
N TRP A 189 -24.87 5.16 -2.99
CA TRP A 189 -24.68 4.37 -1.80
C TRP A 189 -23.35 4.75 -1.18
N MET A 190 -23.38 4.94 0.13
CA MET A 190 -22.23 5.33 0.94
C MET A 190 -22.05 4.32 2.05
N LEU A 191 -20.77 4.02 2.39
CA LEU A 191 -20.43 3.29 3.60
C LEU A 191 -19.80 4.25 4.61
N LYS A 192 -20.25 4.22 5.87
CA LYS A 192 -19.80 5.11 6.95
C LYS A 192 -18.39 4.77 7.46
N MET A 193 -17.43 4.82 6.54
CA MET A 193 -16.03 4.55 6.86
C MET A 193 -15.46 5.58 7.85
N SER A 194 -15.96 6.80 7.83
CA SER A 194 -15.55 7.87 8.74
C SER A 194 -15.77 7.53 10.23
N GLU A 195 -16.76 6.71 10.55
CA GLU A 195 -17.02 6.24 11.93
C GLU A 195 -15.90 5.32 12.46
N TYR A 196 -15.10 4.73 11.54
CA TYR A 196 -13.96 3.86 11.85
C TYR A 196 -12.61 4.59 11.87
N ALA A 197 -12.58 5.90 11.64
CA ALA A 197 -11.33 6.67 11.49
C ALA A 197 -10.37 6.46 12.67
N GLN A 198 -10.82 6.61 13.91
CA GLN A 198 -10.00 6.37 15.09
C GLN A 198 -9.61 4.91 15.23
N SER A 199 -10.55 4.00 15.04
CA SER A 199 -10.32 2.55 15.14
C SER A 199 -9.28 2.06 14.11
N LEU A 200 -9.28 2.64 12.91
CA LEU A 200 -8.27 2.36 11.87
C LEU A 200 -6.88 2.89 12.25
N LEU A 201 -6.79 4.04 12.93
CA LEU A 201 -5.52 4.55 13.46
C LEU A 201 -4.99 3.65 14.57
N ASP A 202 -5.83 3.32 15.55
CA ASP A 202 -5.45 2.48 16.69
C ASP A 202 -5.01 1.09 16.24
N GLY A 203 -5.71 0.50 15.27
CA GLY A 203 -5.37 -0.81 14.70
C GLY A 203 -4.01 -0.89 14.02
N LEU A 204 -3.40 0.24 13.62
CA LEU A 204 -2.03 0.25 13.06
C LEU A 204 -0.98 -0.23 14.06
N GLU A 205 -1.23 -0.06 15.35
CA GLU A 205 -0.32 -0.53 16.41
C GLU A 205 -0.29 -2.06 16.50
N GLU A 206 -1.36 -2.73 16.09
CA GLU A 206 -1.44 -4.20 16.04
C GLU A 206 -0.78 -4.81 14.79
N THR A 207 -0.22 -3.99 13.90
CA THR A 207 0.36 -4.40 12.63
C THR A 207 1.87 -4.18 12.57
N ALA A 208 2.55 -5.03 11.80
CA ALA A 208 3.95 -4.85 11.41
C ALA A 208 4.06 -4.28 9.99
N PHE A 209 3.21 -3.31 9.65
CA PHE A 209 3.30 -2.61 8.36
C PHE A 209 4.57 -1.76 8.31
N ALA A 210 5.17 -1.66 7.12
CA ALA A 210 6.29 -0.74 6.89
C ALA A 210 5.89 0.71 7.22
N ASP A 211 6.80 1.50 7.79
CA ASP A 211 6.53 2.87 8.25
C ASP A 211 5.89 3.75 7.19
N ARG A 212 6.36 3.65 5.94
CA ARG A 212 5.77 4.38 4.81
C ARG A 212 4.30 4.03 4.56
N VAL A 213 3.90 2.79 4.84
CA VAL A 213 2.50 2.33 4.71
C VAL A 213 1.66 2.91 5.86
N LYS A 214 2.16 2.82 7.10
CA LYS A 214 1.50 3.43 8.27
C LYS A 214 1.31 4.92 8.09
N LEU A 215 2.38 5.65 7.74
CA LEU A 215 2.33 7.09 7.48
C LEU A 215 1.36 7.46 6.36
N GLY A 216 1.33 6.66 5.27
CA GLY A 216 0.37 6.86 4.19
C GLY A 216 -1.09 6.80 4.67
N GLN A 217 -1.43 5.84 5.52
CA GLN A 217 -2.78 5.71 6.10
C GLN A 217 -3.08 6.80 7.13
N ILE A 218 -2.13 7.11 8.03
CA ILE A 218 -2.27 8.19 9.02
C ILE A 218 -2.56 9.53 8.32
N ASN A 219 -1.81 9.86 7.29
CA ASN A 219 -1.99 11.09 6.53
C ASN A 219 -3.32 11.13 5.77
N TRP A 220 -3.76 9.99 5.23
CA TRP A 220 -5.05 9.87 4.56
C TRP A 220 -6.22 10.03 5.53
N ILE A 221 -6.19 9.35 6.66
CA ILE A 221 -7.20 9.47 7.71
C ILE A 221 -7.19 10.90 8.27
N GLY A 222 -6.00 11.48 8.43
CA GLY A 222 -5.79 12.89 8.69
C GLY A 222 -6.48 13.37 9.96
N LYS A 223 -6.24 12.68 11.09
CA LYS A 223 -6.73 13.10 12.40
C LYS A 223 -6.17 14.47 12.77
N SER A 224 -7.05 15.37 13.18
CA SER A 224 -6.68 16.63 13.81
C SER A 224 -7.47 16.83 15.10
N THR A 225 -6.75 16.97 16.20
CA THR A 225 -7.35 17.31 17.50
C THR A 225 -7.36 18.84 17.64
N GLY A 226 -8.51 19.39 17.92
CA GLY A 226 -8.69 20.83 18.06
C GLY A 226 -9.88 21.16 18.94
N VAL A 227 -10.29 22.41 18.87
CA VAL A 227 -11.39 22.95 19.66
C VAL A 227 -12.51 23.41 18.75
N GLU A 228 -13.70 22.89 18.96
CA GLU A 228 -14.92 23.42 18.36
C GLU A 228 -15.45 24.51 19.27
N VAL A 229 -15.60 25.72 18.73
CA VAL A 229 -16.00 26.90 19.48
C VAL A 229 -17.32 27.42 18.96
N GLU A 230 -18.25 27.70 19.87
CA GLU A 230 -19.54 28.30 19.56
C GLU A 230 -19.40 29.84 19.46
N ILE A 231 -19.84 30.40 18.35
CA ILE A 231 -19.78 31.80 17.99
C ILE A 231 -21.20 32.38 17.92
N GLU A 232 -21.46 33.44 18.67
CA GLU A 232 -22.74 34.13 18.64
C GLU A 232 -22.83 35.17 17.51
N LEU A 233 -24.03 35.40 17.01
CA LEU A 233 -24.32 36.38 15.97
C LEU A 233 -25.01 37.61 16.55
N THR A 234 -24.66 38.79 16.06
CA THR A 234 -25.33 40.08 16.46
C THR A 234 -26.81 40.11 16.11
N THR A 235 -27.25 39.29 15.13
CA THR A 235 -28.66 39.16 14.71
C THR A 235 -29.42 38.05 15.44
N GLY A 236 -28.80 37.47 16.47
CA GLY A 236 -29.30 36.29 17.18
C GLY A 236 -29.02 35.01 16.43
N GLY A 237 -28.87 33.92 17.19
CA GLY A 237 -28.39 32.62 16.73
C GLY A 237 -26.91 32.43 16.92
N LYS A 238 -26.41 31.26 16.54
CA LYS A 238 -25.04 30.84 16.75
C LYS A 238 -24.57 29.85 15.68
N PHE A 239 -23.29 29.77 15.51
CA PHE A 239 -22.63 28.74 14.68
C PHE A 239 -21.37 28.26 15.35
N SER A 240 -20.83 27.12 14.90
CA SER A 240 -19.55 26.60 15.42
C SER A 240 -18.44 26.74 14.41
N ILE A 241 -17.24 26.98 14.91
CA ILE A 241 -15.99 26.87 14.17
C ILE A 241 -15.14 25.75 14.75
N PHE A 242 -14.23 25.19 13.95
CA PHE A 242 -13.20 24.26 14.42
C PHE A 242 -11.81 24.86 14.17
N THR A 243 -10.95 24.83 15.19
CA THR A 243 -9.57 25.27 15.06
C THR A 243 -8.60 24.35 15.79
N THR A 244 -7.42 24.14 15.21
CA THR A 244 -6.27 23.50 15.87
C THR A 244 -5.36 24.51 16.57
N CYS A 245 -5.58 25.81 16.34
CA CYS A 245 -4.79 26.95 16.84
C CYS A 245 -5.63 27.87 17.69
N ILE A 246 -6.26 27.34 18.76
CA ILE A 246 -7.13 28.11 19.64
C ILE A 246 -6.38 29.26 20.36
N GLU A 247 -5.07 29.11 20.51
CA GLU A 247 -4.19 30.15 21.09
C GLU A 247 -4.20 31.44 20.31
N THR A 248 -4.62 31.41 19.04
CA THR A 248 -4.69 32.62 18.19
C THR A 248 -6.05 33.31 18.21
N ILE A 249 -7.03 32.84 18.98
CA ILE A 249 -8.44 33.33 18.94
C ILE A 249 -8.59 34.81 19.27
N TYR A 250 -7.69 35.39 20.09
CA TYR A 250 -7.67 36.84 20.39
C TYR A 250 -7.28 37.69 19.15
N GLY A 251 -6.61 37.10 18.17
CA GLY A 251 -6.22 37.71 16.90
C GLY A 251 -7.26 37.59 15.78
N VAL A 252 -8.43 37.03 16.07
CA VAL A 252 -9.51 36.88 15.08
C VAL A 252 -10.11 38.26 14.74
N THR A 253 -10.07 38.60 13.45
CA THR A 253 -10.60 39.86 12.91
C THR A 253 -11.76 39.68 11.94
N PHE A 254 -12.01 38.48 11.48
CA PHE A 254 -13.20 38.09 10.71
C PHE A 254 -13.46 36.57 10.77
N PHE A 255 -14.65 36.16 10.34
CA PHE A 255 -14.99 34.75 10.13
C PHE A 255 -15.31 34.53 8.65
N VAL A 256 -15.05 33.31 8.17
CA VAL A 256 -15.37 32.91 6.79
C VAL A 256 -16.25 31.67 6.82
N ILE A 257 -17.35 31.72 6.08
CA ILE A 257 -18.28 30.59 5.94
C ILE A 257 -18.31 30.05 4.51
N ALA A 258 -18.61 28.77 4.37
CA ALA A 258 -18.66 28.09 3.09
C ALA A 258 -19.86 28.54 2.23
N PRO A 259 -19.70 28.78 0.91
CA PRO A 259 -20.77 29.14 0.01
C PRO A 259 -21.78 27.99 -0.24
N ASP A 260 -21.35 26.75 -0.04
CA ASP A 260 -22.12 25.51 -0.19
C ASP A 260 -22.57 24.89 1.16
N GLY A 261 -22.35 25.59 2.27
CA GLY A 261 -22.70 25.14 3.62
C GLY A 261 -24.18 25.35 3.99
N LYS A 262 -24.59 24.73 5.10
CA LYS A 262 -25.94 24.98 5.69
C LYS A 262 -26.08 26.37 6.24
N LEU A 263 -25.01 26.88 6.88
CA LEU A 263 -25.03 28.17 7.57
C LEU A 263 -25.34 29.34 6.63
N ILE A 264 -24.81 29.35 5.39
CA ILE A 264 -25.12 30.43 4.45
C ILE A 264 -26.61 30.43 4.08
N LYS A 265 -27.25 29.27 3.98
CA LYS A 265 -28.71 29.19 3.70
C LYS A 265 -29.56 29.84 4.82
N GLU A 266 -29.09 29.71 6.08
CA GLU A 266 -29.73 30.29 7.26
C GLU A 266 -29.50 31.78 7.37
N LEU A 267 -28.31 32.28 6.95
CA LEU A 267 -27.95 33.70 7.03
C LEU A 267 -28.38 34.51 5.82
N MET A 268 -28.53 33.90 4.66
CA MET A 268 -28.96 34.55 3.41
C MET A 268 -30.23 35.42 3.57
N PRO A 269 -31.30 34.99 4.27
CA PRO A 269 -32.48 35.80 4.46
C PRO A 269 -32.25 37.07 5.32
N LYS A 270 -31.19 37.07 6.15
CA LYS A 270 -30.89 38.12 7.13
C LYS A 270 -29.88 39.17 6.63
N THR A 271 -29.09 38.85 5.59
CA THR A 271 -28.10 39.81 5.06
C THR A 271 -28.74 40.90 4.23
N GLN A 272 -28.17 42.12 4.28
CA GLN A 272 -28.64 43.30 3.56
C GLN A 272 -28.24 43.28 2.07
N ASN A 273 -27.22 42.53 1.67
CA ASN A 273 -26.70 42.44 0.31
C ASN A 273 -26.92 41.07 -0.36
N LYS A 274 -28.15 40.58 -0.28
CA LYS A 274 -28.52 39.22 -0.76
C LYS A 274 -28.12 38.92 -2.19
N GLU A 275 -28.32 39.85 -3.11
CA GLU A 275 -28.05 39.70 -4.53
C GLU A 275 -26.52 39.51 -4.79
N GLU A 276 -25.72 40.35 -4.15
CA GLU A 276 -24.26 40.28 -4.23
C GLU A 276 -23.75 38.92 -3.71
N VAL A 277 -24.25 38.45 -2.56
CA VAL A 277 -23.89 37.17 -1.96
C VAL A 277 -24.33 36.00 -2.84
N GLN A 278 -25.51 36.05 -3.40
CA GLN A 278 -26.08 35.01 -4.28
C GLN A 278 -25.26 34.87 -5.57
N ASN A 279 -24.88 35.98 -6.19
CA ASN A 279 -23.98 35.98 -7.36
C ASN A 279 -22.61 35.36 -7.01
N TYR A 280 -22.06 35.71 -5.85
CA TYR A 280 -20.80 35.12 -5.39
C TYR A 280 -20.89 33.59 -5.19
N ILE A 281 -21.99 33.11 -4.57
CA ILE A 281 -22.24 31.67 -4.42
C ILE A 281 -22.31 30.97 -5.77
N LEU A 282 -23.00 31.57 -6.74
CA LEU A 282 -23.11 31.02 -8.08
C LEU A 282 -21.77 30.92 -8.80
N GLU A 283 -20.93 31.95 -8.69
CA GLU A 283 -19.58 31.93 -9.25
C GLU A 283 -18.68 30.88 -8.55
N SER A 284 -18.79 30.78 -7.22
CA SER A 284 -18.05 29.78 -6.44
C SER A 284 -18.43 28.34 -6.81
N SER A 285 -19.71 28.10 -7.14
CA SER A 285 -20.21 26.77 -7.53
C SER A 285 -19.64 26.25 -8.85
N LYS A 286 -19.06 27.11 -9.69
CA LYS A 286 -18.41 26.74 -10.96
C LYS A 286 -16.99 26.23 -10.74
N LYS A 287 -16.42 26.41 -9.55
CA LYS A 287 -15.03 25.99 -9.20
C LYS A 287 -15.03 24.60 -8.59
N SER A 288 -14.03 23.77 -8.94
CA SER A 288 -13.83 22.47 -8.28
C SER A 288 -13.35 22.67 -6.82
N ASN A 289 -13.57 21.68 -5.96
CA ASN A 289 -13.06 21.72 -4.58
C ASN A 289 -11.53 21.87 -4.52
N MET A 290 -10.83 21.31 -5.49
CA MET A 290 -9.37 21.43 -5.60
C MET A 290 -8.94 22.84 -6.02
N ASP A 291 -9.67 23.48 -6.93
CA ASP A 291 -9.46 24.87 -7.31
C ASP A 291 -9.72 25.83 -6.13
N ARG A 292 -10.76 25.55 -5.34
CA ARG A 292 -11.14 26.34 -4.17
C ARG A 292 -10.08 26.26 -3.07
N THR A 293 -9.45 25.12 -2.84
CA THR A 293 -8.47 24.88 -1.76
C THR A 293 -7.01 25.05 -2.18
N SER A 294 -6.70 25.32 -3.45
CA SER A 294 -5.34 25.54 -3.94
C SER A 294 -4.66 26.72 -3.25
N LEU A 295 -3.44 26.50 -2.75
CA LEU A 295 -2.62 27.50 -2.06
C LEU A 295 -2.18 28.66 -2.98
N ASN A 296 -2.07 28.42 -4.28
CA ASN A 296 -1.51 29.38 -5.25
C ASN A 296 -2.53 30.32 -5.89
N LYS A 297 -3.80 30.27 -5.49
CA LYS A 297 -4.86 31.15 -6.05
C LYS A 297 -5.24 32.26 -5.09
N THR A 298 -5.52 33.44 -5.65
CA THR A 298 -6.09 34.57 -4.91
C THR A 298 -7.39 34.14 -4.25
N LYS A 299 -7.50 34.35 -2.94
CA LYS A 299 -8.71 34.03 -2.18
C LYS A 299 -9.72 35.12 -2.41
N THR A 300 -10.96 34.73 -2.67
CA THR A 300 -12.07 35.64 -2.90
C THR A 300 -13.16 35.44 -1.85
N GLY A 301 -13.95 36.46 -1.63
CA GLY A 301 -15.06 36.39 -0.68
C GLY A 301 -16.01 37.58 -0.80
N CYS A 302 -17.21 37.42 -0.23
CA CYS A 302 -18.23 38.43 -0.18
C CYS A 302 -18.68 38.64 1.27
N ILE A 303 -18.67 39.88 1.77
CA ILE A 303 -19.11 40.20 3.13
C ILE A 303 -20.63 40.04 3.30
N LEU A 304 -21.07 39.53 4.45
CA LEU A 304 -22.48 39.52 4.86
C LEU A 304 -22.83 40.84 5.57
N LYS A 305 -23.34 41.85 4.84
CA LYS A 305 -23.68 43.14 5.40
C LYS A 305 -24.87 43.03 6.40
N GLY A 306 -24.68 43.68 7.58
CA GLY A 306 -25.68 43.68 8.64
C GLY A 306 -25.64 42.46 9.58
N ILE A 307 -24.70 41.55 9.39
CA ILE A 307 -24.49 40.39 10.25
C ILE A 307 -23.02 40.36 10.69
N GLU A 308 -22.80 40.37 11.99
CA GLU A 308 -21.47 40.25 12.58
C GLU A 308 -21.44 39.08 13.56
N ALA A 309 -20.26 38.52 13.77
CA ALA A 309 -19.99 37.52 14.78
C ALA A 309 -19.39 38.15 16.02
N ILE A 310 -19.62 37.57 17.19
CA ILE A 310 -19.06 38.02 18.48
C ILE A 310 -17.96 37.06 18.87
N ASN A 311 -16.72 37.56 18.97
CA ASN A 311 -15.59 36.77 19.45
C ASN A 311 -15.83 36.39 20.93
N PRO A 312 -15.90 35.11 21.30
CA PRO A 312 -16.29 34.67 22.63
C PRO A 312 -15.30 35.01 23.75
N VAL A 313 -14.02 35.33 23.41
CA VAL A 313 -12.98 35.59 24.41
C VAL A 313 -12.91 37.06 24.83
N ASN A 314 -13.24 38.01 23.94
CA ASN A 314 -13.09 39.46 24.20
C ASN A 314 -14.37 40.27 23.84
N GLY A 315 -15.43 39.64 23.37
CA GLY A 315 -16.70 40.28 23.01
C GLY A 315 -16.66 41.19 21.76
N LYS A 316 -15.54 41.28 21.05
CA LYS A 316 -15.41 42.09 19.84
C LYS A 316 -16.36 41.57 18.75
N LYS A 317 -17.04 42.53 18.09
CA LYS A 317 -17.85 42.25 16.88
C LYS A 317 -16.94 42.27 15.67
N VAL A 318 -17.00 41.23 14.87
CA VAL A 318 -16.17 41.03 13.66
C VAL A 318 -17.04 40.64 12.46
N PRO A 319 -16.69 41.06 11.23
CA PRO A 319 -17.45 40.77 10.04
C PRO A 319 -17.40 39.27 9.68
N ILE A 320 -18.43 38.83 8.95
CA ILE A 320 -18.52 37.47 8.36
C ILE A 320 -18.45 37.59 6.85
N PHE A 321 -17.61 36.79 6.25
CA PHE A 321 -17.49 36.65 4.80
C PHE A 321 -17.96 35.27 4.33
N VAL A 322 -18.52 35.21 3.13
CA VAL A 322 -18.66 33.96 2.38
C VAL A 322 -17.44 33.82 1.51
N GLY A 323 -16.66 32.75 1.71
CA GLY A 323 -15.38 32.54 1.00
C GLY A 323 -15.31 31.19 0.29
N ASP A 324 -14.87 31.17 -0.96
CA ASP A 324 -14.80 29.97 -1.79
C ASP A 324 -13.75 28.96 -1.32
N PHE A 325 -12.78 29.36 -0.50
CA PHE A 325 -11.74 28.52 0.08
C PHE A 325 -12.20 27.73 1.34
N VAL A 326 -13.43 27.96 1.82
CA VAL A 326 -14.05 27.18 2.90
C VAL A 326 -15.04 26.19 2.27
N LEU A 327 -14.96 24.91 2.64
CA LEU A 327 -15.82 23.85 2.15
C LEU A 327 -16.93 23.54 3.14
N GLY A 328 -18.17 23.52 2.70
CA GLY A 328 -19.33 23.17 3.54
C GLY A 328 -19.37 21.69 3.98
N SER A 329 -18.59 20.86 3.31
CA SER A 329 -18.46 19.42 3.60
C SER A 329 -17.32 19.08 4.56
N TYR A 330 -16.54 20.09 5.04
CA TYR A 330 -15.41 19.87 5.96
C TYR A 330 -15.60 20.65 7.26
N GLY A 331 -15.45 19.93 8.39
CA GLY A 331 -15.64 20.50 9.72
C GLY A 331 -17.03 21.10 9.91
N THR A 332 -17.09 22.32 10.43
CA THR A 332 -18.32 23.07 10.69
C THR A 332 -18.80 23.90 9.47
N GLY A 333 -18.01 23.92 8.38
CA GLY A 333 -18.26 24.80 7.23
C GLY A 333 -18.00 26.28 7.52
N ALA A 334 -17.36 26.60 8.65
CA ALA A 334 -16.99 27.96 9.07
C ALA A 334 -15.60 27.92 9.71
N VAL A 335 -14.82 28.99 9.50
CA VAL A 335 -13.46 29.12 10.05
C VAL A 335 -13.29 30.51 10.64
N MET A 336 -12.47 30.63 11.69
CA MET A 336 -11.95 31.89 12.17
C MET A 336 -10.78 32.32 11.31
N ALA A 337 -10.62 33.60 11.07
CA ALA A 337 -9.52 34.16 10.32
C ALA A 337 -8.60 34.99 11.22
N VAL A 338 -7.30 34.67 11.13
CA VAL A 338 -6.25 35.30 11.96
C VAL A 338 -5.13 35.80 11.06
N PRO A 339 -5.29 37.01 10.47
CA PRO A 339 -4.37 37.52 9.43
C PRO A 339 -2.91 37.60 9.86
N ALA A 340 -2.63 37.84 11.12
CA ALA A 340 -1.26 37.92 11.62
C ALA A 340 -0.54 36.56 11.62
N HIS A 341 -1.28 35.43 11.65
CA HIS A 341 -0.73 34.07 11.86
C HIS A 341 -1.21 33.01 10.87
N ASP A 342 -1.84 33.39 9.75
CA ASP A 342 -2.17 32.55 8.61
C ASP A 342 -1.94 33.33 7.30
N ALA A 343 -1.12 32.81 6.39
CA ALA A 343 -0.74 33.52 5.16
C ALA A 343 -1.95 33.79 4.24
N ARG A 344 -2.95 32.90 4.24
CA ARG A 344 -4.16 33.05 3.41
C ARG A 344 -5.04 34.17 3.93
N ASP A 345 -5.21 34.23 5.26
CA ASP A 345 -5.98 35.28 5.94
C ASP A 345 -5.28 36.63 5.83
N TYR A 346 -3.93 36.64 5.85
CA TYR A 346 -3.12 37.82 5.66
C TYR A 346 -3.33 38.48 4.30
N GLU A 347 -3.23 37.68 3.22
CA GLU A 347 -3.47 38.19 1.87
C GLU A 347 -4.93 38.62 1.68
N TYR A 348 -5.87 37.87 2.27
CA TYR A 348 -7.28 38.25 2.25
C TYR A 348 -7.54 39.57 2.99
N ALA A 349 -6.96 39.75 4.18
CA ALA A 349 -7.10 40.98 4.98
C ALA A 349 -6.50 42.19 4.26
N LYS A 350 -5.38 42.06 3.54
CA LYS A 350 -4.82 43.12 2.70
C LYS A 350 -5.77 43.58 1.60
N VAL A 351 -6.38 42.61 0.86
CA VAL A 351 -7.29 42.90 -0.24
C VAL A 351 -8.54 43.65 0.28
N HIS A 352 -9.05 43.26 1.44
CA HIS A 352 -10.27 43.83 2.03
C HIS A 352 -10.02 44.93 3.06
N ASN A 353 -8.76 45.36 3.25
CA ASN A 353 -8.34 46.37 4.22
C ASN A 353 -8.85 46.09 5.64
N LEU A 354 -8.72 44.86 6.11
CA LEU A 354 -9.14 44.39 7.42
C LEU A 354 -8.02 44.55 8.45
N GLU A 355 -8.42 44.67 9.74
CA GLU A 355 -7.47 44.75 10.87
C GLU A 355 -6.63 43.46 10.95
N MET A 356 -5.36 43.62 11.35
CA MET A 356 -4.44 42.52 11.66
C MET A 356 -3.93 42.67 13.08
N ILE A 357 -4.21 41.67 13.93
CA ILE A 357 -3.84 41.70 15.35
C ILE A 357 -2.80 40.62 15.59
N GLU A 358 -1.57 41.04 15.93
CA GLU A 358 -0.51 40.10 16.31
C GLU A 358 -0.76 39.58 17.74
N VAL A 359 -0.85 38.27 17.90
CA VAL A 359 -1.08 37.61 19.20
C VAL A 359 0.01 36.62 19.58
N ILE A 360 1.01 36.38 18.72
CA ILE A 360 2.17 35.53 18.97
C ILE A 360 3.44 36.34 18.63
N SER A 361 4.41 36.38 19.54
CA SER A 361 5.67 37.10 19.33
C SER A 361 6.63 36.35 18.39
N GLY A 362 7.61 37.08 17.82
CA GLY A 362 8.74 36.49 17.12
C GLY A 362 8.75 36.65 15.61
N GLY A 363 7.71 37.21 15.02
CA GLY A 363 7.62 37.55 13.60
C GLY A 363 7.52 39.04 13.32
N ASN A 364 7.35 39.40 12.06
CA ASN A 364 7.08 40.74 11.57
C ASN A 364 5.86 40.77 10.66
N ILE A 365 4.70 41.04 11.23
CA ILE A 365 3.42 41.05 10.50
C ILE A 365 3.33 42.17 9.43
N LYS A 366 4.25 43.15 9.43
CA LYS A 366 4.32 44.14 8.35
C LYS A 366 4.87 43.57 7.05
N GLU A 367 5.62 42.48 7.13
CA GLU A 367 6.22 41.81 5.98
C GLU A 367 5.37 40.64 5.50
N LYS A 368 4.96 39.80 6.42
CA LYS A 368 4.14 38.57 6.14
C LYS A 368 3.43 38.08 7.39
N ALA A 369 2.47 37.15 7.20
CA ALA A 369 1.96 36.36 8.31
C ALA A 369 3.09 35.57 8.96
N TYR A 370 2.97 35.33 10.27
CA TYR A 370 3.91 34.53 11.04
C TYR A 370 3.22 33.22 11.45
N GLU A 371 3.46 32.16 10.66
CA GLU A 371 2.67 30.95 10.70
C GLU A 371 3.12 29.93 11.76
N LYS A 372 2.28 28.97 12.03
CA LYS A 372 2.47 27.96 13.08
C LYS A 372 3.78 27.18 12.94
N GLU A 373 4.17 26.81 11.73
CA GLU A 373 5.40 26.13 11.41
C GLU A 373 6.64 26.98 11.76
N GLU A 374 6.51 28.29 11.76
CA GLU A 374 7.58 29.24 12.06
C GLU A 374 7.65 29.56 13.57
N TYR A 375 6.51 29.68 14.24
CA TYR A 375 6.53 30.10 15.65
C TYR A 375 6.65 28.95 16.65
N LEU A 376 6.12 27.75 16.37
CA LEU A 376 6.19 26.63 17.32
C LEU A 376 7.62 26.23 17.68
N PRO A 377 8.59 26.14 16.76
CA PRO A 377 9.96 25.71 17.08
C PRO A 377 10.70 26.65 18.02
N ILE A 378 10.36 27.96 18.02
CA ILE A 378 11.05 28.96 18.86
C ILE A 378 10.32 29.22 20.18
N ASN A 379 9.20 28.52 20.43
CA ASN A 379 8.40 28.59 21.64
C ASN A 379 8.11 30.06 22.09
N PRO A 380 7.45 30.86 21.25
CA PRO A 380 7.21 32.28 21.52
C PRO A 380 6.17 32.50 22.62
N LYS A 381 5.94 33.76 22.98
CA LYS A 381 4.94 34.15 23.97
C LYS A 381 3.73 34.81 23.30
N LEU A 382 2.58 34.69 23.94
CA LEU A 382 1.39 35.38 23.52
C LEU A 382 1.51 36.88 23.77
N LEU A 383 0.95 37.66 22.82
CA LEU A 383 0.75 39.11 22.86
C LEU A 383 -0.75 39.42 22.77
N ASN A 384 -1.18 40.60 23.19
CA ASN A 384 -2.53 41.14 22.99
C ASN A 384 -3.66 40.12 23.29
N SER A 385 -3.45 39.25 24.28
CA SER A 385 -4.33 38.13 24.63
C SER A 385 -4.85 38.23 26.08
N GLU A 386 -5.11 39.45 26.57
CA GLU A 386 -5.62 39.72 27.91
C GLU A 386 -4.78 38.98 28.99
N GLU A 387 -5.41 38.25 29.89
CA GLU A 387 -4.77 37.48 30.98
C GLU A 387 -3.80 36.37 30.49
N PHE A 388 -3.84 35.99 29.21
CA PHE A 388 -2.94 34.99 28.64
C PHE A 388 -1.68 35.58 28.00
N THR A 389 -1.58 36.91 27.96
CA THR A 389 -0.38 37.60 27.47
C THR A 389 0.85 37.21 28.29
N GLY A 390 1.94 36.85 27.61
CA GLY A 390 3.19 36.40 28.20
C GLY A 390 3.31 34.89 28.47
N LEU A 391 2.24 34.13 28.32
CA LEU A 391 2.30 32.66 28.35
C LEU A 391 2.98 32.12 27.09
N THR A 392 3.54 30.94 27.19
CA THR A 392 3.96 30.17 25.99
C THR A 392 2.74 29.74 25.19
N VAL A 393 2.94 29.43 23.89
CA VAL A 393 1.86 28.96 23.00
C VAL A 393 1.17 27.71 23.56
N SER A 394 1.94 26.77 24.14
CA SER A 394 1.41 25.53 24.70
C SER A 394 0.53 25.79 25.93
N GLU A 395 1.02 26.60 26.89
CA GLU A 395 0.27 26.96 28.11
C GLU A 395 -1.01 27.73 27.76
N ALA A 396 -0.91 28.65 26.79
CA ALA A 396 -2.05 29.45 26.36
C ALA A 396 -3.13 28.58 25.68
N LYS A 397 -2.71 27.68 24.85
CA LYS A 397 -3.62 26.74 24.19
C LYS A 397 -4.43 25.93 25.20
N GLU A 398 -3.79 25.39 26.21
CA GLU A 398 -4.44 24.64 27.29
C GLU A 398 -5.41 25.52 28.07
N LYS A 399 -4.93 26.68 28.58
CA LYS A 399 -5.73 27.57 29.44
C LYS A 399 -6.89 28.26 28.72
N ILE A 400 -6.69 28.68 27.45
CA ILE A 400 -7.77 29.23 26.63
C ILE A 400 -8.83 28.17 26.33
N THR A 401 -8.40 26.95 26.04
CA THR A 401 -9.32 25.83 25.85
C THR A 401 -10.15 25.61 27.13
N GLU A 402 -9.50 25.53 28.29
CA GLU A 402 -10.15 25.32 29.56
C GLU A 402 -11.15 26.45 29.88
N LYS A 403 -10.74 27.74 29.68
CA LYS A 403 -11.64 28.90 29.88
C LYS A 403 -12.91 28.74 29.01
N LEU A 404 -12.77 28.49 27.71
CA LEU A 404 -13.90 28.37 26.80
C LEU A 404 -14.80 27.17 27.08
N VAL A 405 -14.23 26.04 27.51
CA VAL A 405 -14.97 24.85 27.93
C VAL A 405 -15.76 25.14 29.21
N ASN A 406 -15.14 25.76 30.20
CA ASN A 406 -15.82 26.16 31.46
C ASN A 406 -16.93 27.19 31.25
N MET A 407 -16.82 28.04 30.22
CA MET A 407 -17.89 28.97 29.81
C MET A 407 -19.01 28.23 29.04
N GLY A 408 -18.89 26.97 28.74
CA GLY A 408 -19.83 26.19 27.88
C GLY A 408 -19.82 26.62 26.40
N LYS A 409 -18.76 27.30 25.96
CA LYS A 409 -18.61 27.85 24.61
C LYS A 409 -17.74 27.00 23.70
N ALA A 410 -17.09 25.97 24.25
CA ALA A 410 -16.21 25.11 23.45
C ALA A 410 -16.19 23.66 23.93
N LYS A 411 -15.77 22.78 23.04
CA LYS A 411 -15.46 21.38 23.34
C LYS A 411 -14.23 20.92 22.55
N VAL A 412 -13.41 20.06 23.15
CA VAL A 412 -12.30 19.42 22.44
C VAL A 412 -12.85 18.31 21.55
N VAL A 413 -12.50 18.31 20.30
CA VAL A 413 -12.99 17.35 19.30
C VAL A 413 -11.85 16.82 18.43
N ASN A 414 -12.03 15.60 17.96
CA ASN A 414 -11.19 15.01 16.92
C ASN A 414 -11.93 15.08 15.57
N ASN A 415 -11.33 15.71 14.60
CA ASN A 415 -11.81 15.72 13.23
C ASN A 415 -10.90 14.84 12.34
N TYR A 416 -11.46 14.32 11.28
CA TYR A 416 -10.77 13.45 10.34
C TYR A 416 -10.98 13.98 8.91
N LYS A 417 -9.93 13.90 8.08
CA LYS A 417 -10.04 14.23 6.64
C LYS A 417 -10.77 13.13 5.88
N MET A 418 -10.63 11.88 6.36
CA MET A 418 -11.29 10.73 5.77
C MET A 418 -12.81 10.91 5.78
N ARG A 419 -13.44 10.61 4.65
CA ARG A 419 -14.88 10.71 4.44
C ARG A 419 -15.48 9.33 4.25
N ASP A 420 -16.82 9.27 4.26
CA ASP A 420 -17.54 8.06 3.92
C ASP A 420 -17.22 7.62 2.49
N TRP A 421 -17.16 6.31 2.31
CA TRP A 421 -16.80 5.71 1.04
C TRP A 421 -17.99 5.78 0.07
N ILE A 422 -17.83 6.49 -1.08
CA ILE A 422 -18.78 6.49 -2.18
C ILE A 422 -18.74 5.10 -2.81
N PHE A 423 -19.78 4.31 -2.54
CA PHE A 423 -19.74 2.87 -2.78
C PHE A 423 -20.40 2.45 -4.08
N SER A 424 -21.38 3.17 -4.62
CA SER A 424 -22.06 2.78 -5.85
C SER A 424 -21.40 3.30 -7.14
N ARG A 425 -21.55 2.53 -8.22
CA ARG A 425 -21.08 2.86 -9.57
C ARG A 425 -22.20 2.69 -10.58
N GLN A 426 -22.33 3.63 -11.50
CA GLN A 426 -23.30 3.58 -12.62
C GLN A 426 -22.65 2.83 -13.80
N ARG A 427 -22.36 1.56 -13.57
CA ARG A 427 -21.66 0.67 -14.51
C ARG A 427 -22.37 -0.67 -14.59
N PHE A 428 -22.20 -1.34 -15.75
CA PHE A 428 -22.73 -2.70 -15.94
C PHE A 428 -21.87 -3.75 -15.23
N TRP A 429 -20.55 -3.69 -15.46
CA TRP A 429 -19.63 -4.74 -15.00
C TRP A 429 -19.16 -4.50 -13.57
N GLY A 430 -19.96 -4.95 -12.63
CA GLY A 430 -19.72 -4.88 -11.19
C GLY A 430 -20.76 -5.73 -10.44
N GLU A 431 -20.49 -5.96 -9.15
CA GLU A 431 -21.40 -6.72 -8.30
C GLU A 431 -22.70 -5.93 -8.11
N PRO A 432 -23.87 -6.49 -8.45
CA PRO A 432 -25.15 -5.79 -8.24
C PRO A 432 -25.37 -5.51 -6.74
N ILE A 433 -25.83 -4.30 -6.42
CA ILE A 433 -26.22 -3.96 -5.06
C ILE A 433 -27.57 -4.62 -4.74
N PRO A 434 -27.67 -5.50 -3.72
CA PRO A 434 -28.84 -6.34 -3.48
C PRO A 434 -29.97 -5.57 -2.76
N MET A 435 -30.42 -4.45 -3.34
CA MET A 435 -31.45 -3.59 -2.78
C MET A 435 -32.60 -3.37 -3.76
N ILE A 436 -33.79 -3.20 -3.23
CA ILE A 436 -35.04 -2.95 -3.98
C ILE A 436 -35.67 -1.65 -3.50
N ASN A 437 -35.94 -0.73 -4.42
CA ASN A 437 -36.64 0.50 -4.15
C ASN A 437 -38.17 0.31 -4.33
N CYS A 438 -38.89 0.28 -3.23
CA CYS A 438 -40.33 0.14 -3.19
C CYS A 438 -40.99 1.52 -2.93
N PRO A 439 -41.96 1.95 -3.73
CA PRO A 439 -42.67 3.22 -3.51
C PRO A 439 -43.37 3.35 -2.14
N LYS A 440 -43.72 2.21 -1.52
CA LYS A 440 -44.39 2.18 -0.22
C LYS A 440 -43.43 1.98 0.97
N CYS A 441 -42.36 1.14 0.77
CA CYS A 441 -41.47 0.70 1.86
C CYS A 441 -40.13 1.41 1.85
N GLY A 442 -39.79 2.20 0.82
CA GLY A 442 -38.45 2.73 0.60
C GLY A 442 -37.50 1.63 0.16
N TRP A 443 -36.21 1.76 0.54
CA TRP A 443 -35.20 0.76 0.24
C TRP A 443 -35.39 -0.50 1.10
N VAL A 444 -35.51 -1.65 0.45
CA VAL A 444 -35.73 -2.96 1.07
C VAL A 444 -34.61 -3.90 0.58
N PRO A 445 -33.95 -4.66 1.48
CA PRO A 445 -32.95 -5.65 1.07
C PRO A 445 -33.59 -6.81 0.30
N VAL A 446 -32.83 -7.36 -0.65
CA VAL A 446 -33.16 -8.65 -1.26
C VAL A 446 -33.04 -9.71 -0.17
N PRO A 447 -33.98 -10.68 -0.05
CA PRO A 447 -33.86 -11.78 0.91
C PRO A 447 -32.57 -12.57 0.74
N GLU A 448 -31.92 -12.93 1.83
CA GLU A 448 -30.60 -13.62 1.79
C GLU A 448 -30.63 -14.94 1.01
N ASN A 449 -31.76 -15.64 1.05
CA ASN A 449 -31.95 -16.89 0.31
C ASN A 449 -32.14 -16.70 -1.21
N GLU A 450 -32.30 -15.46 -1.69
CA GLU A 450 -32.38 -15.11 -3.10
C GLU A 450 -31.03 -14.58 -3.64
N LEU A 451 -30.00 -14.52 -2.81
CA LEU A 451 -28.65 -14.18 -3.25
C LEU A 451 -27.98 -15.36 -3.98
N PRO A 452 -27.16 -15.10 -5.01
CA PRO A 452 -26.78 -13.79 -5.52
C PRO A 452 -27.81 -13.16 -6.47
N VAL A 453 -27.92 -11.82 -6.42
CA VAL A 453 -28.55 -11.08 -7.53
C VAL A 453 -27.60 -11.12 -8.70
N LEU A 454 -27.95 -11.87 -9.73
CA LEU A 454 -27.11 -12.05 -10.91
C LEU A 454 -27.17 -10.86 -11.87
N LEU A 455 -26.03 -10.56 -12.52
CA LEU A 455 -26.04 -9.69 -13.69
C LEU A 455 -26.83 -10.32 -14.84
N PRO A 456 -27.65 -9.55 -15.56
CA PRO A 456 -28.36 -10.05 -16.74
C PRO A 456 -27.36 -10.26 -17.89
N ASP A 457 -27.62 -11.24 -18.73
CA ASP A 457 -26.87 -11.45 -19.96
C ASP A 457 -27.41 -10.52 -21.06
N VAL A 458 -26.63 -9.51 -21.44
CA VAL A 458 -27.07 -8.48 -22.39
C VAL A 458 -25.99 -8.17 -23.42
N ALA A 459 -26.40 -7.91 -24.63
CA ALA A 459 -25.50 -7.55 -25.72
C ALA A 459 -25.01 -6.09 -25.64
N ASN A 460 -25.81 -5.19 -25.10
CA ASN A 460 -25.45 -3.77 -24.96
C ASN A 460 -25.32 -3.37 -23.48
N TYR A 461 -24.12 -3.01 -23.10
CA TYR A 461 -23.72 -2.64 -21.73
C TYR A 461 -22.93 -1.32 -21.66
N GLU A 462 -22.93 -0.53 -22.76
CA GLU A 462 -22.18 0.72 -22.80
C GLU A 462 -22.73 1.75 -21.81
N PRO A 463 -21.87 2.57 -21.19
CA PRO A 463 -22.26 3.65 -20.31
C PRO A 463 -23.19 4.64 -21.00
N THR A 464 -24.19 5.14 -20.27
CA THR A 464 -25.23 6.04 -20.80
C THR A 464 -24.81 7.50 -20.76
N ASP A 465 -25.37 8.34 -21.64
CA ASP A 465 -25.07 9.78 -21.70
C ASP A 465 -25.64 10.56 -20.51
N ASP A 466 -26.77 10.11 -19.95
CA ASP A 466 -27.42 10.70 -18.78
C ASP A 466 -26.68 10.34 -17.46
N GLY A 467 -25.72 9.40 -17.56
CA GLY A 467 -24.93 8.90 -16.42
C GLY A 467 -25.73 8.02 -15.48
N GLU A 468 -26.82 7.43 -15.95
CA GLU A 468 -27.52 6.34 -15.27
C GLU A 468 -26.83 5.01 -15.60
N SER A 469 -27.03 4.01 -14.76
CA SER A 469 -26.49 2.67 -15.01
C SER A 469 -27.09 2.05 -16.29
N PRO A 470 -26.31 1.38 -17.15
CA PRO A 470 -26.86 0.60 -18.26
C PRO A 470 -27.91 -0.42 -17.82
N LEU A 471 -27.83 -0.94 -16.59
CA LEU A 471 -28.81 -1.85 -16.01
C LEU A 471 -30.22 -1.22 -15.91
N ALA A 472 -30.32 0.10 -15.75
CA ALA A 472 -31.61 0.80 -15.64
C ALA A 472 -32.51 0.64 -16.87
N LYS A 473 -31.92 0.34 -18.03
CA LYS A 473 -32.65 0.13 -19.31
C LYS A 473 -33.15 -1.29 -19.47
N ILE A 474 -32.77 -2.23 -18.63
CA ILE A 474 -33.16 -3.64 -18.72
C ILE A 474 -34.40 -3.86 -17.88
N THR A 475 -35.53 -3.51 -18.43
CA THR A 475 -36.83 -3.47 -17.71
C THR A 475 -37.22 -4.78 -17.06
N ASP A 476 -36.94 -5.93 -17.69
CA ASP A 476 -37.26 -7.26 -17.17
C ASP A 476 -36.42 -7.63 -15.96
N TRP A 477 -35.20 -7.11 -15.87
CA TRP A 477 -34.33 -7.31 -14.71
C TRP A 477 -34.61 -6.29 -13.61
N VAL A 478 -34.93 -5.04 -13.97
CA VAL A 478 -35.18 -3.93 -13.02
C VAL A 478 -36.48 -4.10 -12.28
N ASN A 479 -37.57 -4.42 -13.00
CA ASN A 479 -38.89 -4.51 -12.41
C ASN A 479 -39.04 -5.81 -11.59
N CYS A 480 -39.46 -5.66 -10.35
CA CYS A 480 -39.64 -6.77 -9.41
C CYS A 480 -40.79 -6.50 -8.45
N LYS A 481 -41.09 -7.47 -7.60
CA LYS A 481 -42.02 -7.28 -6.48
C LYS A 481 -41.22 -6.98 -5.21
N CYS A 482 -41.80 -6.09 -4.40
CA CYS A 482 -41.23 -5.81 -3.07
C CYS A 482 -41.35 -7.03 -2.16
N PRO A 483 -40.29 -7.57 -1.59
CA PRO A 483 -40.36 -8.75 -0.73
C PRO A 483 -41.08 -8.49 0.59
N LYS A 484 -41.23 -7.20 1.00
CA LYS A 484 -41.90 -6.80 2.23
C LYS A 484 -43.40 -6.63 2.08
N CYS A 485 -43.87 -6.06 0.96
CA CYS A 485 -45.30 -5.71 0.80
C CYS A 485 -45.93 -6.21 -0.49
N GLY A 486 -45.21 -6.87 -1.38
CA GLY A 486 -45.67 -7.41 -2.65
C GLY A 486 -46.00 -6.39 -3.75
N ALA A 487 -45.84 -5.08 -3.47
CA ALA A 487 -46.08 -4.03 -4.46
C ALA A 487 -45.04 -4.05 -5.59
N ASP A 488 -45.38 -3.45 -6.73
CA ASP A 488 -44.41 -3.24 -7.79
C ASP A 488 -43.25 -2.36 -7.30
N ALA A 489 -42.05 -2.76 -7.58
CA ALA A 489 -40.84 -2.15 -7.11
C ALA A 489 -39.71 -2.28 -8.16
N LYS A 490 -38.59 -1.64 -7.93
CA LYS A 490 -37.43 -1.66 -8.85
C LYS A 490 -36.18 -2.10 -8.10
N ARG A 491 -35.41 -2.99 -8.73
CA ARG A 491 -34.06 -3.31 -8.25
C ARG A 491 -33.17 -2.08 -8.32
N GLU A 492 -32.19 -2.01 -7.41
CA GLU A 492 -31.09 -1.06 -7.55
C GLU A 492 -30.33 -1.37 -8.84
N THR A 493 -29.97 -0.34 -9.59
CA THR A 493 -29.25 -0.47 -10.86
C THR A 493 -27.79 -0.07 -10.79
N ASP A 494 -27.38 0.55 -9.69
CA ASP A 494 -25.96 0.76 -9.40
C ASP A 494 -25.29 -0.54 -9.04
N THR A 495 -24.00 -0.67 -9.37
CA THR A 495 -23.14 -1.78 -8.97
C THR A 495 -22.14 -1.33 -7.90
N MET A 496 -21.57 -2.28 -7.17
CA MET A 496 -20.48 -2.02 -6.24
C MET A 496 -19.19 -1.69 -6.99
N PRO A 497 -18.23 -0.97 -6.37
CA PRO A 497 -16.91 -0.80 -6.93
C PRO A 497 -16.15 -2.14 -6.88
N ASN A 498 -15.18 -2.34 -7.77
CA ASN A 498 -14.30 -3.53 -7.72
C ASN A 498 -13.62 -3.71 -6.35
N TRP A 499 -13.40 -2.62 -5.61
CA TRP A 499 -12.86 -2.66 -4.24
C TRP A 499 -13.76 -3.40 -3.22
N ALA A 500 -15.04 -3.61 -3.51
CA ALA A 500 -15.94 -4.37 -2.63
C ALA A 500 -15.49 -5.84 -2.54
N GLY A 501 -15.39 -6.51 -3.68
CA GLY A 501 -14.91 -7.89 -3.76
C GLY A 501 -13.49 -8.04 -3.24
N SER A 502 -12.59 -7.11 -3.54
CA SER A 502 -11.21 -7.16 -3.07
C SER A 502 -11.02 -6.81 -1.58
N SER A 503 -12.05 -6.29 -0.88
CA SER A 503 -11.93 -5.93 0.53
C SER A 503 -11.92 -7.13 1.50
N TRP A 504 -12.30 -8.33 1.06
CA TRP A 504 -12.42 -9.50 1.93
C TRP A 504 -11.89 -10.82 1.32
N TYR A 505 -11.35 -10.81 0.11
CA TYR A 505 -10.91 -11.99 -0.66
C TYR A 505 -9.91 -12.87 0.10
N PHE A 506 -9.05 -12.28 0.93
CA PHE A 506 -8.09 -13.01 1.76
C PHE A 506 -8.76 -13.87 2.83
N LEU A 507 -9.97 -13.51 3.27
CA LEU A 507 -10.77 -14.37 4.14
C LEU A 507 -11.32 -15.57 3.36
N ARG A 508 -11.77 -15.33 2.11
CA ARG A 508 -12.29 -16.40 1.25
C ARG A 508 -11.24 -17.46 0.95
N PHE A 509 -10.00 -17.06 0.71
CA PHE A 509 -8.91 -18.01 0.47
C PHE A 509 -8.68 -18.97 1.65
N MET A 510 -9.00 -18.59 2.86
CA MET A 510 -8.91 -19.48 4.03
C MET A 510 -9.89 -20.65 3.95
N ASP A 511 -11.02 -20.47 3.24
CA ASP A 511 -12.11 -21.47 3.14
C ASP A 511 -12.85 -21.34 1.80
N ALA A 512 -12.10 -21.49 0.70
CA ALA A 512 -12.52 -21.15 -0.65
C ALA A 512 -13.77 -21.93 -1.16
N HIS A 513 -13.96 -23.17 -0.70
CA HIS A 513 -15.05 -24.04 -1.12
C HIS A 513 -16.29 -24.01 -0.18
N ASN A 514 -16.29 -23.16 0.83
CA ASN A 514 -17.43 -23.05 1.73
C ASN A 514 -18.64 -22.42 1.02
N ASN A 515 -19.73 -23.19 0.94
CA ASN A 515 -20.98 -22.72 0.32
C ASN A 515 -22.05 -22.29 1.33
N LYS A 516 -21.77 -22.42 2.64
CA LYS A 516 -22.69 -22.08 3.73
C LYS A 516 -22.44 -20.69 4.30
N GLU A 517 -21.21 -20.26 4.30
CA GLU A 517 -20.74 -18.96 4.79
C GLU A 517 -19.53 -18.48 3.99
N PHE A 518 -19.19 -17.19 4.08
CA PHE A 518 -18.09 -16.61 3.29
C PHE A 518 -16.72 -17.21 3.64
N ALA A 519 -16.53 -17.60 4.90
CA ALA A 519 -15.44 -18.42 5.42
C ALA A 519 -15.82 -18.87 6.84
N SER A 520 -15.48 -20.11 7.22
CA SER A 520 -15.77 -20.62 8.55
C SER A 520 -14.88 -19.97 9.62
N MET A 521 -15.45 -19.76 10.80
CA MET A 521 -14.70 -19.22 11.93
C MET A 521 -13.50 -20.11 12.31
N ASP A 522 -13.62 -21.42 12.15
CA ASP A 522 -12.56 -22.38 12.45
C ASP A 522 -11.39 -22.24 11.46
N ALA A 523 -11.67 -22.10 10.16
CA ALA A 523 -10.63 -21.87 9.17
C ALA A 523 -9.93 -20.51 9.40
N MET A 524 -10.70 -19.46 9.69
CA MET A 524 -10.14 -18.14 10.00
C MET A 524 -9.29 -18.14 11.27
N LYS A 525 -9.68 -18.88 12.31
CA LYS A 525 -8.88 -19.05 13.53
C LYS A 525 -7.62 -19.86 13.27
N TYR A 526 -7.70 -20.91 12.46
CA TYR A 526 -6.55 -21.76 12.12
C TYR A 526 -5.48 -20.95 11.37
N TRP A 527 -5.86 -20.27 10.29
CA TRP A 527 -4.92 -19.46 9.49
C TRP A 527 -4.48 -18.18 10.20
N GLY A 528 -5.32 -17.65 11.09
CA GLY A 528 -5.05 -16.44 11.86
C GLY A 528 -5.01 -15.19 10.97
N LYS A 529 -3.94 -14.40 11.13
CA LYS A 529 -3.69 -13.19 10.31
C LYS A 529 -2.91 -13.57 9.05
N VAL A 530 -3.05 -12.79 8.00
CA VAL A 530 -2.13 -12.84 6.86
C VAL A 530 -0.74 -12.44 7.36
N ASP A 531 0.19 -13.41 7.42
CA ASP A 531 1.53 -13.18 7.95
C ASP A 531 2.35 -12.24 7.09
N TRP A 532 2.12 -12.30 5.76
CA TRP A 532 2.90 -11.58 4.79
C TRP A 532 2.04 -11.20 3.58
N TYR A 533 1.81 -9.90 3.40
CA TYR A 533 1.03 -9.37 2.29
C TYR A 533 1.88 -8.43 1.43
N ASN A 534 2.01 -8.72 0.15
CA ASN A 534 2.76 -7.90 -0.80
C ASN A 534 1.84 -7.25 -1.84
N GLY A 535 2.10 -5.98 -2.14
CA GLY A 535 1.39 -5.24 -3.18
C GLY A 535 1.90 -3.83 -3.40
N GLY A 536 1.33 -3.12 -4.36
CA GLY A 536 1.73 -1.78 -4.76
C GLY A 536 1.50 -0.73 -3.67
N MET A 537 2.36 0.31 -3.66
CA MET A 537 2.23 1.42 -2.70
C MET A 537 0.97 2.25 -2.94
N GLU A 538 0.47 2.33 -4.17
CA GLU A 538 -0.73 3.04 -4.57
C GLU A 538 -2.00 2.52 -3.88
N HIS A 539 -1.97 1.27 -3.41
CA HIS A 539 -3.08 0.64 -2.71
C HIS A 539 -3.10 0.92 -1.20
N THR A 540 -2.10 1.60 -0.65
CA THR A 540 -1.96 1.87 0.80
C THR A 540 -3.18 2.59 1.37
N ALA A 541 -3.64 3.66 0.73
CA ALA A 541 -4.79 4.46 1.16
C ALA A 541 -6.08 4.16 0.37
N ARG A 542 -6.09 3.10 -0.44
CA ARG A 542 -7.25 2.62 -1.21
C ARG A 542 -7.62 1.22 -0.74
N HIS A 543 -7.26 0.19 -1.50
CA HIS A 543 -7.60 -1.20 -1.21
C HIS A 543 -7.30 -1.62 0.25
N LEU A 544 -6.09 -1.37 0.74
CA LEU A 544 -5.70 -1.80 2.09
C LEU A 544 -6.53 -1.11 3.19
N LEU A 545 -6.86 0.17 3.01
CA LEU A 545 -7.69 0.91 3.97
C LEU A 545 -9.13 0.40 3.95
N TYR A 546 -9.68 0.14 2.75
CA TYR A 546 -11.02 -0.42 2.59
C TYR A 546 -11.11 -1.84 3.18
N ALA A 547 -10.11 -2.68 2.92
CA ALA A 547 -10.04 -4.03 3.47
C ALA A 547 -9.99 -4.02 5.01
N ARG A 548 -9.21 -3.12 5.61
CA ARG A 548 -9.15 -2.96 7.08
C ARG A 548 -10.48 -2.47 7.66
N PHE A 549 -11.09 -1.46 7.04
CA PHE A 549 -12.43 -0.99 7.43
C PHE A 549 -13.46 -2.12 7.37
N TRP A 550 -13.48 -2.88 6.26
CA TRP A 550 -14.38 -4.01 6.06
C TRP A 550 -14.22 -5.07 7.14
N VAL A 551 -12.99 -5.47 7.43
CA VAL A 551 -12.66 -6.43 8.48
C VAL A 551 -13.05 -5.91 9.87
N GLN A 552 -12.75 -4.66 10.21
CA GLN A 552 -13.12 -4.10 11.51
C GLN A 552 -14.63 -4.06 11.70
N PHE A 553 -15.39 -3.80 10.65
CA PHE A 553 -16.84 -3.91 10.68
C PHE A 553 -17.28 -5.35 10.95
N LEU A 554 -16.77 -6.33 10.19
CA LEU A 554 -17.10 -7.75 10.39
C LEU A 554 -16.70 -8.25 11.79
N TYR A 555 -15.59 -7.76 12.33
CA TYR A 555 -15.16 -8.05 13.69
C TYR A 555 -16.16 -7.51 14.73
N ASN A 556 -16.60 -6.28 14.57
CA ASN A 556 -17.55 -5.66 15.51
C ASN A 556 -18.91 -6.39 15.58
N ILE A 557 -19.30 -7.05 14.50
CA ILE A 557 -20.52 -7.88 14.45
C ILE A 557 -20.25 -9.39 14.68
N GLY A 558 -19.02 -9.75 15.07
CA GLY A 558 -18.65 -11.11 15.49
C GLY A 558 -18.43 -12.13 14.36
N LEU A 559 -18.21 -11.68 13.14
CA LEU A 559 -18.07 -12.53 11.94
C LEU A 559 -16.62 -12.90 11.59
N VAL A 560 -15.64 -12.25 12.17
CA VAL A 560 -14.22 -12.57 12.02
C VAL A 560 -13.51 -12.58 13.38
N PRO A 561 -12.43 -13.36 13.56
CA PRO A 561 -11.82 -13.57 14.88
C PRO A 561 -10.91 -12.43 15.33
N ASN A 562 -10.40 -11.60 14.43
CA ASN A 562 -9.45 -10.55 14.75
C ASN A 562 -9.86 -9.22 14.08
N LYS A 563 -9.63 -8.13 14.81
CA LYS A 563 -9.90 -6.76 14.33
C LYS A 563 -9.01 -6.35 13.16
N GLU A 564 -7.76 -6.84 13.14
CA GLU A 564 -6.82 -6.70 12.04
C GLU A 564 -6.43 -8.08 11.54
N MET A 565 -6.81 -8.41 10.31
CA MET A 565 -6.55 -9.71 9.70
C MET A 565 -5.26 -9.73 8.84
N ILE A 566 -4.62 -8.57 8.64
CA ILE A 566 -3.35 -8.45 7.92
C ILE A 566 -2.29 -8.02 8.93
N TYR A 567 -1.29 -8.89 9.17
CA TYR A 567 -0.23 -8.61 10.13
C TYR A 567 0.88 -7.74 9.52
N LYS A 568 1.44 -8.15 8.37
CA LYS A 568 2.56 -7.45 7.75
C LYS A 568 2.25 -7.07 6.31
N ARG A 569 2.37 -5.79 6.01
CA ARG A 569 2.27 -5.26 4.64
C ARG A 569 3.64 -4.81 4.16
N VAL A 570 4.05 -5.30 3.00
CA VAL A 570 5.27 -4.92 2.31
C VAL A 570 4.95 -4.45 0.91
N SER A 571 5.84 -3.65 0.34
CA SER A 571 5.70 -3.17 -1.03
C SER A 571 7.02 -3.32 -1.77
N HIS A 572 6.94 -3.61 -3.04
CA HIS A 572 8.08 -3.68 -3.95
C HIS A 572 8.24 -2.38 -4.74
N GLY A 573 9.44 -2.15 -5.26
CA GLY A 573 9.71 -1.11 -6.25
C GLY A 573 9.22 -1.54 -7.64
N MET A 574 9.01 -0.59 -8.53
CA MET A 574 8.58 -0.85 -9.90
C MET A 574 9.73 -1.35 -10.77
N VAL A 575 9.41 -2.23 -11.72
CA VAL A 575 10.28 -2.52 -12.85
C VAL A 575 10.02 -1.49 -13.94
N LEU A 576 11.01 -0.65 -14.20
CA LEU A 576 10.96 0.39 -15.21
C LEU A 576 11.42 -0.15 -16.58
N GLY A 577 11.03 0.52 -17.65
CA GLY A 577 11.58 0.26 -18.98
C GLY A 577 13.09 0.57 -19.02
N SER A 578 13.79 0.11 -20.03
CA SER A 578 15.23 0.37 -20.22
C SER A 578 15.58 1.86 -20.33
N ASN A 579 14.60 2.72 -20.60
CA ASN A 579 14.69 4.18 -20.61
C ASN A 579 14.43 4.83 -19.24
N ASN A 580 14.35 4.05 -18.16
CA ASN A 580 14.04 4.49 -16.80
C ASN A 580 12.63 5.08 -16.60
N GLU A 581 11.70 4.80 -17.53
CA GLU A 581 10.31 5.23 -17.44
C GLU A 581 9.38 4.07 -17.01
N LYS A 582 8.27 4.41 -16.36
CA LYS A 582 7.23 3.44 -16.04
C LYS A 582 6.74 2.73 -17.30
N MET A 583 6.71 1.40 -17.26
CA MET A 583 6.16 0.60 -18.35
C MET A 583 4.67 0.85 -18.51
N SER A 584 4.22 1.10 -19.73
CA SER A 584 2.81 1.21 -20.07
C SER A 584 2.54 0.72 -21.49
N LYS A 585 1.35 0.16 -21.72
CA LYS A 585 0.94 -0.28 -23.06
C LYS A 585 0.87 0.87 -24.06
N SER A 586 0.50 2.07 -23.62
CA SER A 586 0.44 3.27 -24.46
C SER A 586 1.81 3.75 -24.94
N LYS A 587 2.86 3.46 -24.16
CA LYS A 587 4.27 3.80 -24.52
C LYS A 587 4.96 2.69 -25.32
N GLY A 588 4.35 1.51 -25.46
CA GLY A 588 4.93 0.37 -26.17
C GLY A 588 6.21 -0.21 -25.54
N ASN A 589 6.47 0.08 -24.25
CA ASN A 589 7.69 -0.31 -23.54
C ASN A 589 7.46 -1.45 -22.53
N VAL A 590 6.30 -2.13 -22.62
CA VAL A 590 5.97 -3.28 -21.77
C VAL A 590 6.72 -4.52 -22.26
N ILE A 591 7.39 -5.23 -21.34
CA ILE A 591 8.10 -6.48 -21.62
C ILE A 591 7.20 -7.65 -21.23
N ASN A 592 6.92 -8.50 -22.21
CA ASN A 592 6.12 -9.72 -22.02
C ASN A 592 6.99 -10.84 -21.44
N PRO A 593 6.63 -11.43 -20.30
CA PRO A 593 7.39 -12.55 -19.73
C PRO A 593 7.47 -13.78 -20.64
N ASP A 594 6.47 -14.03 -21.50
CA ASP A 594 6.50 -15.14 -22.46
C ASP A 594 7.71 -15.07 -23.40
N ASP A 595 8.05 -13.88 -23.90
CA ASP A 595 9.19 -13.69 -24.79
C ASP A 595 10.51 -14.02 -24.11
N ILE A 596 10.64 -13.60 -22.85
CA ILE A 596 11.85 -13.85 -22.04
C ILE A 596 11.96 -15.34 -21.68
N VAL A 597 10.86 -15.98 -21.29
CA VAL A 597 10.83 -17.40 -20.95
C VAL A 597 11.17 -18.27 -22.18
N ASN A 598 10.64 -17.92 -23.32
CA ASN A 598 10.95 -18.66 -24.58
C ASN A 598 12.43 -18.58 -24.96
N GLU A 599 13.10 -17.46 -24.70
CA GLU A 599 14.52 -17.26 -25.07
C GLU A 599 15.47 -17.78 -23.98
N PHE A 600 15.19 -17.52 -22.69
CA PHE A 600 16.12 -17.73 -21.57
C PHE A 600 15.68 -18.77 -20.54
N GLY A 601 14.42 -19.19 -20.56
CA GLY A 601 13.81 -20.08 -19.56
C GLY A 601 13.20 -19.31 -18.38
N ALA A 602 12.22 -19.91 -17.71
CA ALA A 602 11.49 -19.34 -16.58
C ALA A 602 12.42 -19.05 -15.39
N ASP A 603 13.30 -19.98 -15.05
CA ASP A 603 14.22 -19.84 -13.90
C ASP A 603 15.23 -18.71 -14.10
N THR A 604 15.64 -18.42 -15.34
CA THR A 604 16.53 -17.28 -15.64
C THR A 604 15.79 -15.95 -15.38
N LEU A 605 14.53 -15.84 -15.80
CA LEU A 605 13.71 -14.66 -15.54
C LEU A 605 13.48 -14.47 -14.05
N ARG A 606 13.08 -15.51 -13.33
CA ARG A 606 12.88 -15.49 -11.87
C ARG A 606 14.14 -15.03 -11.14
N LEU A 607 15.29 -15.61 -11.49
CA LEU A 607 16.58 -15.26 -10.92
C LEU A 607 16.95 -13.79 -11.18
N TYR A 608 16.74 -13.32 -12.39
CA TYR A 608 17.00 -11.94 -12.75
C TYR A 608 16.13 -10.95 -11.95
N GLU A 609 14.83 -11.21 -11.84
CA GLU A 609 13.90 -10.38 -11.06
C GLU A 609 14.29 -10.28 -9.58
N MET A 610 14.91 -11.33 -9.03
CA MET A 610 15.41 -11.35 -7.65
C MET A 610 16.81 -10.71 -7.52
N PHE A 611 17.58 -10.62 -8.59
CA PHE A 611 18.95 -10.10 -8.58
C PHE A 611 19.09 -8.65 -9.04
N MET A 612 18.13 -8.10 -9.78
CA MET A 612 18.23 -6.82 -10.51
C MET A 612 18.44 -5.58 -9.62
N GLY A 613 18.32 -5.69 -8.27
CA GLY A 613 18.54 -4.57 -7.32
C GLY A 613 17.80 -4.79 -6.00
N ASP A 614 17.80 -3.78 -5.14
CA ASP A 614 17.01 -3.82 -3.91
C ASP A 614 15.53 -3.99 -4.27
N TYR A 615 14.88 -4.94 -3.60
CA TYR A 615 13.49 -5.28 -3.88
C TYR A 615 12.51 -4.12 -3.64
N LYS A 616 12.84 -3.20 -2.74
CA LYS A 616 12.02 -2.05 -2.35
C LYS A 616 12.15 -0.86 -3.29
N GLU A 617 13.20 -0.84 -4.13
CA GLU A 617 13.52 0.28 -5.01
C GLU A 617 13.06 0.03 -6.45
N ASP A 618 12.78 1.12 -7.16
CA ASP A 618 12.49 1.08 -8.58
C ASP A 618 13.76 0.77 -9.36
N VAL A 619 13.70 -0.17 -10.31
CA VAL A 619 14.88 -0.64 -11.05
C VAL A 619 14.58 -0.69 -12.54
N PRO A 620 15.46 -0.15 -13.42
CA PRO A 620 15.30 -0.27 -14.86
C PRO A 620 15.65 -1.68 -15.36
N TRP A 621 14.92 -2.14 -16.36
CA TRP A 621 15.17 -3.41 -17.03
C TRP A 621 16.50 -3.39 -17.79
N SER A 622 17.28 -4.49 -17.66
CA SER A 622 18.55 -4.70 -18.37
C SER A 622 18.66 -6.11 -18.92
N THR A 623 18.57 -6.26 -20.21
CA THR A 623 18.75 -7.56 -20.89
C THR A 623 20.16 -8.12 -20.74
N GLU A 624 21.18 -7.26 -20.63
CA GLU A 624 22.55 -7.71 -20.39
C GLU A 624 22.74 -8.33 -18.99
N SER A 625 22.08 -7.77 -17.98
CA SER A 625 22.07 -8.34 -16.63
C SER A 625 21.31 -9.67 -16.59
N LEU A 626 20.24 -9.80 -17.37
CA LEU A 626 19.50 -11.06 -17.55
C LEU A 626 20.41 -12.16 -18.13
N LYS A 627 21.20 -11.85 -19.16
CA LYS A 627 22.21 -12.78 -19.72
C LYS A 627 23.27 -13.17 -18.67
N GLY A 628 23.59 -12.26 -17.74
CA GLY A 628 24.43 -12.56 -16.59
C GLY A 628 23.84 -13.65 -15.70
N CYS A 629 22.56 -13.56 -15.42
CA CYS A 629 21.83 -14.59 -14.65
C CYS A 629 21.79 -15.94 -15.38
N LYS A 630 21.61 -15.92 -16.71
CA LYS A 630 21.71 -17.17 -17.51
C LYS A 630 23.07 -17.82 -17.39
N ARG A 631 24.16 -17.05 -17.50
CA ARG A 631 25.54 -17.57 -17.31
C ARG A 631 25.75 -18.17 -15.92
N PHE A 632 25.10 -17.62 -14.88
CA PHE A 632 25.16 -18.20 -13.55
C PHE A 632 24.44 -19.55 -13.47
N ILE A 633 23.23 -19.69 -14.04
CA ILE A 633 22.56 -21.00 -14.14
C ILE A 633 23.41 -22.01 -14.89
N ASP A 634 23.97 -21.62 -16.03
CA ASP A 634 24.88 -22.49 -16.81
C ASP A 634 26.13 -22.92 -16.00
N LYS A 635 26.59 -22.05 -15.10
CA LYS A 635 27.69 -22.36 -14.20
C LYS A 635 27.26 -23.39 -13.15
N VAL A 636 26.09 -23.26 -12.57
CA VAL A 636 25.52 -24.25 -11.63
C VAL A 636 25.38 -25.61 -12.32
N ILE A 637 24.89 -25.66 -13.56
CA ILE A 637 24.76 -26.90 -14.34
C ILE A 637 26.13 -27.57 -14.51
N ARG A 638 27.17 -26.81 -14.90
CA ARG A 638 28.53 -27.36 -15.11
C ARG A 638 29.21 -27.87 -13.83
N LEU A 639 28.79 -27.41 -12.64
CA LEU A 639 29.33 -27.97 -11.38
C LEU A 639 29.05 -29.48 -11.25
N LYS A 640 28.04 -30.03 -11.94
CA LYS A 640 27.77 -31.46 -11.97
C LYS A 640 28.97 -32.27 -12.47
N ASP A 641 29.79 -31.72 -13.35
CA ASP A 641 30.96 -32.36 -13.92
C ASP A 641 32.12 -32.46 -12.93
N THR A 642 32.05 -31.80 -11.79
CA THR A 642 33.05 -31.80 -10.73
C THR A 642 32.71 -32.69 -9.55
N LEU A 643 31.61 -33.45 -9.64
CA LEU A 643 31.18 -34.32 -8.54
C LEU A 643 32.11 -35.51 -8.35
N ASN A 644 32.37 -35.81 -7.08
CA ASN A 644 33.09 -37.04 -6.65
C ASN A 644 32.11 -37.97 -5.90
N ASP A 645 32.60 -39.18 -5.59
CA ASP A 645 31.81 -40.20 -4.88
C ASP A 645 32.01 -40.18 -3.36
N ASN A 646 32.62 -39.13 -2.81
CA ASN A 646 32.78 -39.00 -1.36
C ASN A 646 31.42 -38.80 -0.70
N GLU A 647 31.23 -39.46 0.45
CA GLU A 647 30.02 -39.27 1.27
C GLU A 647 30.18 -38.06 2.20
N GLY A 648 29.10 -37.33 2.41
CA GLY A 648 29.02 -36.17 3.31
C GLY A 648 29.56 -34.88 2.70
N PHE A 649 29.60 -33.83 3.52
CA PHE A 649 30.06 -32.51 3.10
C PHE A 649 31.60 -32.45 3.02
N THR A 650 32.13 -31.71 2.04
CA THR A 650 33.55 -31.41 1.91
C THR A 650 33.99 -30.49 3.07
N LYS A 651 34.92 -30.99 3.93
CA LYS A 651 35.32 -30.34 5.17
C LYS A 651 35.80 -28.89 4.99
N ASP A 652 36.60 -28.64 3.96
CA ASP A 652 37.17 -27.31 3.68
C ASP A 652 36.08 -26.29 3.23
N LEU A 653 34.89 -26.74 2.87
CA LEU A 653 33.78 -25.93 2.44
C LEU A 653 32.74 -25.69 3.55
N GLU A 654 32.81 -26.38 4.70
CA GLU A 654 31.80 -26.31 5.77
C GLU A 654 31.52 -24.88 6.21
N LYS A 655 32.56 -24.06 6.33
CA LYS A 655 32.40 -22.67 6.77
C LYS A 655 31.57 -21.86 5.79
N ILE A 656 31.96 -21.82 4.52
CA ILE A 656 31.24 -21.04 3.50
C ILE A 656 29.81 -21.56 3.30
N GLN A 657 29.59 -22.87 3.47
CA GLN A 657 28.25 -23.47 3.43
C GLN A 657 27.37 -22.95 4.55
N ASN A 658 27.86 -23.00 5.81
CA ASN A 658 27.08 -22.51 6.97
C ASN A 658 26.83 -21.00 6.90
N GLN A 659 27.83 -20.22 6.49
CA GLN A 659 27.65 -18.78 6.23
C GLN A 659 26.60 -18.52 5.15
N THR A 660 26.58 -19.30 4.08
CA THR A 660 25.61 -19.16 2.98
C THR A 660 24.21 -19.56 3.42
N ILE A 661 24.04 -20.68 4.16
CA ILE A 661 22.74 -21.10 4.71
C ILE A 661 22.17 -19.97 5.58
N LYS A 662 22.97 -19.48 6.53
CA LYS A 662 22.58 -18.37 7.43
C LYS A 662 22.15 -17.13 6.64
N LYS A 663 22.98 -16.70 5.71
CA LYS A 663 22.77 -15.49 4.93
C LYS A 663 21.54 -15.59 4.01
N VAL A 664 21.42 -16.66 3.23
CA VAL A 664 20.30 -16.88 2.31
C VAL A 664 18.98 -16.99 3.06
N THR A 665 18.96 -17.70 4.21
CA THR A 665 17.76 -17.81 5.05
C THR A 665 17.31 -16.45 5.55
N TYR A 666 18.26 -15.67 6.10
CA TYR A 666 17.96 -14.32 6.57
C TYR A 666 17.48 -13.40 5.44
N ASP A 667 18.15 -13.43 4.31
CA ASP A 667 17.86 -12.55 3.17
C ASP A 667 16.49 -12.83 2.55
N LEU A 668 16.10 -14.10 2.37
CA LEU A 668 14.77 -14.48 1.89
C LEU A 668 13.66 -14.07 2.88
N ASP A 669 13.93 -14.12 4.19
CA ASP A 669 12.97 -13.66 5.20
C ASP A 669 12.84 -12.13 5.24
N ASN A 670 13.85 -11.38 4.79
CA ASN A 670 13.91 -9.92 4.89
C ASN A 670 13.86 -9.17 3.53
N MET A 671 13.51 -9.87 2.45
CA MET A 671 13.42 -9.31 1.09
C MET A 671 14.75 -8.80 0.50
N ALA A 672 15.86 -9.29 0.99
CA ALA A 672 17.19 -8.97 0.46
C ALA A 672 17.62 -9.98 -0.62
N TYR A 673 16.74 -10.20 -1.62
CA TYR A 673 16.90 -11.26 -2.62
C TYR A 673 18.19 -11.11 -3.43
N ASN A 674 18.59 -9.91 -3.78
CA ASN A 674 19.82 -9.62 -4.52
C ASN A 674 21.07 -10.07 -3.75
N THR A 675 21.10 -9.89 -2.43
CA THR A 675 22.22 -10.37 -1.59
C THR A 675 22.15 -11.88 -1.35
N ALA A 676 20.97 -12.49 -1.30
CA ALA A 676 20.82 -13.95 -1.30
C ALA A 676 21.43 -14.56 -2.57
N VAL A 677 21.09 -14.03 -3.75
CA VAL A 677 21.65 -14.48 -5.03
C VAL A 677 23.17 -14.27 -5.07
N SER A 678 23.67 -13.13 -4.58
CA SER A 678 25.11 -12.88 -4.50
C SER A 678 25.83 -13.93 -3.63
N SER A 679 25.23 -14.31 -2.49
CA SER A 679 25.77 -15.35 -1.60
C SER A 679 25.82 -16.73 -2.27
N LEU A 680 24.79 -17.06 -3.07
CA LEU A 680 24.77 -18.29 -3.88
C LEU A 680 25.84 -18.27 -4.97
N MET A 681 26.10 -17.12 -5.59
CA MET A 681 27.21 -16.95 -6.54
C MET A 681 28.58 -17.15 -5.89
N ILE A 682 28.76 -16.64 -4.65
CA ILE A 682 30.01 -16.84 -3.87
C ILE A 682 30.19 -18.31 -3.53
N LEU A 683 29.16 -19.02 -3.06
CA LEU A 683 29.22 -20.45 -2.81
C LEU A 683 29.55 -21.25 -4.08
N THR A 684 28.92 -20.89 -5.20
CA THR A 684 29.18 -21.53 -6.51
C THR A 684 30.65 -21.32 -6.94
N ASN A 685 31.22 -20.14 -6.71
CA ASN A 685 32.64 -19.88 -6.98
C ASN A 685 33.58 -20.73 -6.10
N ALA A 686 33.31 -20.82 -4.79
CA ALA A 686 34.04 -21.64 -3.88
C ALA A 686 34.03 -23.13 -4.31
N TYR A 687 32.88 -23.63 -4.77
CA TYR A 687 32.76 -24.99 -5.29
C TYR A 687 33.58 -25.21 -6.57
N GLN A 688 33.60 -24.22 -7.47
CA GLN A 688 34.48 -24.29 -8.65
C GLN A 688 35.97 -24.29 -8.30
N ASP A 689 36.39 -23.46 -7.35
CA ASP A 689 37.79 -23.34 -6.92
C ASP A 689 38.25 -24.63 -6.25
N ALA A 690 37.37 -25.33 -5.56
CA ALA A 690 37.63 -26.65 -4.96
C ALA A 690 37.88 -27.76 -6.02
N LYS A 691 37.43 -27.56 -7.26
CA LYS A 691 37.57 -28.47 -8.42
C LYS A 691 36.92 -29.85 -8.27
N SER A 692 36.56 -30.26 -7.08
CA SER A 692 35.91 -31.52 -6.77
C SER A 692 35.08 -31.37 -5.50
N ILE A 693 33.78 -31.67 -5.59
CA ILE A 693 32.79 -31.51 -4.51
C ILE A 693 31.95 -32.79 -4.39
N SER A 694 31.35 -33.02 -3.22
CA SER A 694 30.46 -34.15 -3.00
C SER A 694 29.05 -33.90 -3.62
N LYS A 695 28.24 -34.94 -3.71
CA LYS A 695 26.86 -34.85 -4.11
C LYS A 695 26.04 -34.05 -3.07
N GLU A 696 26.38 -34.16 -1.80
CA GLU A 696 25.77 -33.43 -0.70
C GLU A 696 26.06 -31.91 -0.77
N ASP A 697 27.29 -31.53 -1.11
CA ASP A 697 27.66 -30.12 -1.35
C ASP A 697 26.80 -29.53 -2.47
N TYR A 698 26.74 -30.27 -3.59
CA TYR A 698 25.95 -29.80 -4.74
C TYR A 698 24.44 -29.71 -4.42
N ARG A 699 23.89 -30.73 -3.73
CA ARG A 699 22.49 -30.73 -3.28
C ARG A 699 22.20 -29.53 -2.38
N LEU A 700 23.12 -29.17 -1.49
CA LEU A 700 22.98 -27.98 -0.61
C LEU A 700 22.80 -26.71 -1.45
N LEU A 701 23.66 -26.48 -2.45
CA LEU A 701 23.54 -25.35 -3.37
C LEU A 701 22.20 -25.35 -4.10
N LEU A 702 21.79 -26.51 -4.64
CA LEU A 702 20.54 -26.66 -5.35
C LEU A 702 19.32 -26.39 -4.44
N THR A 703 19.38 -26.85 -3.19
CA THR A 703 18.30 -26.63 -2.20
C THR A 703 18.18 -25.13 -1.85
N LEU A 704 19.29 -24.44 -1.63
CA LEU A 704 19.28 -23.00 -1.33
C LEU A 704 18.85 -22.14 -2.53
N LEU A 705 19.14 -22.58 -3.75
CA LEU A 705 18.74 -21.90 -5.00
C LEU A 705 17.29 -22.21 -5.40
N ASN A 706 16.73 -23.35 -4.99
CA ASN A 706 15.41 -23.86 -5.42
C ASN A 706 14.28 -22.84 -5.25
N PRO A 707 14.19 -22.04 -4.17
CA PRO A 707 13.14 -21.02 -4.05
C PRO A 707 13.09 -20.03 -5.21
N ILE A 708 14.23 -19.74 -5.83
CA ILE A 708 14.38 -18.76 -6.91
C ILE A 708 14.34 -19.42 -8.28
N ALA A 709 15.03 -20.56 -8.46
CA ALA A 709 15.16 -21.29 -9.73
C ALA A 709 14.69 -22.75 -9.57
N PRO A 710 13.37 -23.00 -9.36
CA PRO A 710 12.90 -24.31 -8.93
C PRO A 710 13.00 -25.41 -9.99
N HIS A 711 12.79 -25.10 -11.28
CA HIS A 711 12.75 -26.15 -12.29
C HIS A 711 14.12 -26.79 -12.51
N ILE A 712 15.13 -25.97 -12.73
CA ILE A 712 16.47 -26.47 -13.01
C ILE A 712 17.10 -27.15 -11.80
N THR A 713 16.84 -26.63 -10.59
CA THR A 713 17.39 -27.24 -9.36
C THR A 713 16.76 -28.59 -9.04
N GLU A 714 15.47 -28.78 -9.30
CA GLU A 714 14.82 -30.09 -9.19
C GLU A 714 15.40 -31.08 -10.19
N GLU A 715 15.58 -30.68 -11.46
CA GLU A 715 16.12 -31.52 -12.50
C GLU A 715 17.55 -31.96 -12.20
N LEU A 716 18.40 -31.04 -11.75
CA LEU A 716 19.78 -31.35 -11.40
C LEU A 716 19.85 -32.25 -10.16
N ASN A 717 18.99 -32.02 -9.18
CA ASN A 717 18.91 -32.82 -7.95
C ASN A 717 18.47 -34.27 -8.25
N GLU A 718 17.44 -34.45 -9.09
CA GLU A 718 17.01 -35.77 -9.55
C GLU A 718 18.11 -36.49 -10.34
N SER A 719 18.82 -35.76 -11.20
CA SER A 719 19.90 -36.31 -12.06
C SER A 719 21.11 -36.85 -11.30
N ILE A 720 21.27 -36.49 -10.02
CA ILE A 720 22.31 -37.01 -9.11
C ILE A 720 21.77 -38.04 -8.11
N GLY A 721 20.49 -38.40 -8.23
CA GLY A 721 19.89 -39.54 -7.51
C GLY A 721 19.16 -39.20 -6.21
N PHE A 722 18.90 -37.92 -5.93
CA PHE A 722 18.13 -37.52 -4.76
C PHE A 722 16.63 -37.37 -5.06
N SER A 723 15.81 -37.51 -4.01
CA SER A 723 14.38 -37.22 -4.06
C SER A 723 14.12 -35.72 -4.25
N PRO A 724 12.97 -35.32 -4.84
CA PRO A 724 12.66 -33.95 -5.16
C PRO A 724 12.83 -32.99 -3.98
N ILE A 725 13.41 -31.81 -4.25
CA ILE A 725 13.70 -30.78 -3.24
C ILE A 725 12.41 -30.25 -2.62
N VAL A 726 11.32 -30.16 -3.40
CA VAL A 726 10.01 -29.69 -2.92
C VAL A 726 9.49 -30.48 -1.73
N ASN A 727 9.89 -31.76 -1.59
CA ASN A 727 9.54 -32.65 -0.47
C ASN A 727 10.62 -32.67 0.64
N GLY A 728 11.70 -31.92 0.46
CA GLY A 728 12.84 -31.86 1.38
C GLY A 728 12.63 -30.88 2.53
N THR A 729 13.70 -30.78 3.33
CA THR A 729 13.77 -29.84 4.46
C THR A 729 14.78 -28.73 4.17
N TRP A 730 14.49 -27.51 4.67
CA TRP A 730 15.42 -26.39 4.58
C TRP A 730 16.66 -26.66 5.42
N PRO A 731 17.87 -26.44 4.89
CA PRO A 731 19.10 -26.69 5.62
C PRO A 731 19.24 -25.76 6.83
N VAL A 732 19.80 -26.31 7.93
CA VAL A 732 20.08 -25.58 9.16
C VAL A 732 21.58 -25.35 9.24
N TYR A 733 21.98 -24.14 9.62
CA TYR A 733 23.39 -23.80 9.80
C TYR A 733 23.84 -24.03 11.28
N ASP A 734 25.12 -24.33 11.44
CA ASP A 734 25.77 -24.37 12.73
C ASP A 734 26.47 -23.02 12.97
N GLU A 735 26.07 -22.31 14.02
CA GLU A 735 26.58 -20.96 14.32
C GLU A 735 28.10 -20.97 14.55
N ASP A 736 28.65 -22.02 15.20
CA ASP A 736 30.08 -22.10 15.47
C ASP A 736 30.90 -22.30 14.20
N LYS A 737 30.35 -22.96 13.20
CA LYS A 737 30.95 -23.14 11.89
C LYS A 737 30.89 -21.91 10.98
N THR A 738 30.13 -20.87 11.35
CA THR A 738 30.09 -19.61 10.60
C THR A 738 31.21 -18.64 10.94
N LYS A 739 31.92 -18.87 12.06
CA LYS A 739 32.95 -17.96 12.57
C LYS A 739 34.22 -18.06 11.76
N ASP A 740 34.88 -16.92 11.54
CA ASP A 740 36.22 -16.90 11.00
C ASP A 740 37.19 -17.44 12.04
N THR A 741 37.92 -18.51 11.72
CA THR A 741 39.01 -19.04 12.56
C THR A 741 40.30 -18.30 12.29
N THR A 742 40.50 -17.75 11.09
CA THR A 742 41.64 -16.95 10.70
C THR A 742 41.26 -15.57 10.20
N VAL A 743 42.13 -14.62 10.35
CA VAL A 743 41.99 -13.23 9.88
C VAL A 743 43.24 -12.79 9.15
N THR A 744 43.05 -12.11 8.00
CA THR A 744 44.16 -11.48 7.29
C THR A 744 44.42 -10.08 7.83
N ILE A 745 45.57 -9.89 8.46
CA ILE A 745 45.98 -8.60 9.05
C ILE A 745 46.99 -7.92 8.11
N ALA A 746 46.73 -6.63 7.82
CA ALA A 746 47.70 -5.83 7.06
C ALA A 746 48.91 -5.50 7.96
N VAL A 747 50.11 -5.79 7.44
CA VAL A 747 51.38 -5.40 8.08
C VAL A 747 51.97 -4.18 7.34
N SER A 748 52.06 -3.07 8.07
CA SER A 748 52.53 -1.78 7.57
C SER A 748 53.90 -1.44 8.15
N VAL A 749 54.75 -0.74 7.38
CA VAL A 749 55.97 -0.09 7.85
C VAL A 749 55.84 1.41 7.57
N ASN A 750 55.95 2.22 8.63
CA ASN A 750 55.73 3.66 8.58
C ASN A 750 54.39 4.03 7.86
N GLY A 751 53.29 3.31 8.19
CA GLY A 751 51.96 3.54 7.67
C GLY A 751 51.71 3.04 6.24
N LYS A 752 52.69 2.47 5.55
CA LYS A 752 52.54 1.87 4.20
C LYS A 752 52.50 0.35 4.33
N VAL A 753 51.43 -0.28 3.79
CA VAL A 753 51.27 -1.74 3.79
C VAL A 753 52.43 -2.40 3.02
N ARG A 754 53.10 -3.35 3.66
CA ARG A 754 54.23 -4.07 3.14
C ARG A 754 54.03 -5.59 3.11
N GLY A 755 53.04 -6.08 3.83
CA GLY A 755 52.69 -7.48 3.84
C GLY A 755 51.30 -7.73 4.34
N LYS A 756 50.85 -8.98 4.18
CA LYS A 756 49.60 -9.51 4.77
C LYS A 756 50.01 -10.73 5.60
N LEU A 757 49.38 -10.84 6.76
CA LEU A 757 49.63 -11.94 7.70
C LEU A 757 48.31 -12.65 7.95
N GLU A 758 48.23 -13.93 7.65
CA GLU A 758 47.06 -14.76 7.99
C GLU A 758 47.33 -15.41 9.34
N VAL A 759 46.47 -15.19 10.29
CA VAL A 759 46.58 -15.66 11.68
C VAL A 759 45.22 -16.04 12.25
N ASP A 760 45.23 -16.85 13.29
CA ASP A 760 43.99 -17.16 14.01
C ASP A 760 43.38 -15.90 14.59
N VAL A 761 42.04 -15.85 14.60
CA VAL A 761 41.29 -14.77 15.25
C VAL A 761 41.71 -14.63 16.69
N ASP A 762 41.83 -13.42 17.19
CA ASP A 762 42.28 -13.07 18.53
C ASP A 762 43.72 -13.46 18.86
N THR A 763 44.57 -13.74 17.84
CA THR A 763 46.01 -13.94 18.03
C THR A 763 46.59 -12.78 18.84
N PRO A 764 47.31 -13.06 19.97
CA PRO A 764 47.87 -12.04 20.83
C PRO A 764 48.84 -11.10 20.13
N SER A 765 48.92 -9.86 20.60
CA SER A 765 49.71 -8.79 19.97
C SER A 765 51.20 -9.10 19.87
N ASP A 766 51.76 -9.82 20.83
CA ASP A 766 53.16 -10.29 20.84
C ASP A 766 53.43 -11.28 19.72
N ILE A 767 52.55 -12.28 19.55
CA ILE A 767 52.64 -13.27 18.46
C ILE A 767 52.44 -12.60 17.09
N LEU A 768 51.55 -11.63 17.00
CA LEU A 768 51.35 -10.86 15.77
C LEU A 768 52.62 -10.10 15.37
N GLN A 769 53.32 -9.50 16.38
CA GLN A 769 54.57 -8.80 16.15
C GLN A 769 55.63 -9.77 15.64
N GLU A 770 55.82 -10.90 16.34
CA GLU A 770 56.76 -11.93 15.93
C GLU A 770 56.57 -12.39 14.50
N LYS A 771 55.34 -12.80 14.17
CA LYS A 771 54.96 -13.24 12.81
C LYS A 771 55.13 -12.15 11.75
N ALA A 772 54.86 -10.89 12.10
CA ALA A 772 54.99 -9.76 11.16
C ALA A 772 56.46 -9.57 10.72
N PHE A 773 57.43 -9.80 11.61
CA PHE A 773 58.83 -9.72 11.29
C PHE A 773 59.39 -10.91 10.47
N THR A 774 58.63 -12.01 10.35
CA THR A 774 59.05 -13.14 9.48
C THR A 774 58.73 -12.89 8.00
N LEU A 775 57.87 -11.89 7.68
CA LEU A 775 57.49 -11.61 6.30
C LEU A 775 58.65 -11.01 5.48
N PRO A 776 59.07 -11.62 4.36
CA PRO A 776 60.24 -11.16 3.58
C PRO A 776 60.12 -9.69 3.14
N ASN A 777 58.90 -9.29 2.71
CA ASN A 777 58.67 -7.92 2.29
C ASN A 777 58.75 -6.90 3.46
N VAL A 778 58.44 -7.31 4.69
CA VAL A 778 58.59 -6.48 5.88
C VAL A 778 60.04 -6.37 6.29
N GLN A 779 60.78 -7.48 6.25
CA GLN A 779 62.23 -7.56 6.54
C GLN A 779 63.04 -6.61 5.67
N ASN A 780 62.70 -6.46 4.38
CA ASN A 780 63.38 -5.52 3.46
C ASN A 780 63.34 -4.06 3.94
N PHE A 781 62.39 -3.72 4.82
CA PHE A 781 62.20 -2.35 5.36
C PHE A 781 62.62 -2.23 6.84
N THR A 782 62.89 -3.34 7.52
CA THR A 782 63.16 -3.36 8.98
C THR A 782 64.59 -3.80 9.33
N ASN A 783 65.25 -4.72 8.55
CA ASN A 783 66.53 -5.34 8.88
C ASN A 783 67.75 -4.38 9.01
N SER A 784 67.66 -3.16 8.50
CA SER A 784 68.76 -2.20 8.55
C SER A 784 68.42 -0.91 9.30
N LYS A 785 67.27 -0.93 10.04
CA LYS A 785 66.67 0.29 10.64
C LYS A 785 66.39 0.06 12.12
N GLU A 786 66.58 1.10 12.92
CA GLU A 786 66.14 1.14 14.30
C GLU A 786 64.62 1.13 14.41
N ILE A 787 64.08 0.13 15.11
CA ILE A 787 62.63 0.03 15.36
C ILE A 787 62.28 0.97 16.51
N VAL A 788 61.46 1.98 16.20
CA VAL A 788 61.02 2.98 17.19
C VAL A 788 59.83 2.46 17.98
N LYS A 789 58.87 1.82 17.31
CA LYS A 789 57.65 1.32 17.96
C LYS A 789 56.96 0.29 17.06
N VAL A 790 56.34 -0.72 17.67
CA VAL A 790 55.45 -1.66 16.99
C VAL A 790 54.04 -1.52 17.60
N ILE A 791 53.05 -1.31 16.77
CA ILE A 791 51.65 -1.24 17.14
C ILE A 791 50.97 -2.45 16.49
N ALA A 792 50.66 -3.46 17.32
CA ALA A 792 49.90 -4.64 16.88
C ALA A 792 48.56 -4.65 17.57
N ILE A 793 47.50 -4.61 16.79
CA ILE A 793 46.10 -4.65 17.25
C ILE A 793 45.47 -5.93 16.73
N PRO A 794 45.13 -6.90 17.62
CA PRO A 794 44.44 -8.13 17.20
C PRO A 794 43.30 -7.88 16.23
N ASN A 795 43.17 -8.73 15.21
CA ASN A 795 42.14 -8.70 14.17
C ASN A 795 42.12 -7.42 13.28
N LYS A 796 43.07 -6.50 13.42
CA LYS A 796 43.06 -5.22 12.72
C LYS A 796 44.33 -4.93 11.91
N ILE A 797 45.43 -4.71 12.56
CA ILE A 797 46.65 -4.22 11.89
C ILE A 797 47.90 -4.47 12.72
N VAL A 798 49.04 -4.67 12.05
CA VAL A 798 50.37 -4.49 12.61
C VAL A 798 51.04 -3.33 11.90
N ASN A 799 51.50 -2.28 12.63
CA ASN A 799 52.27 -1.19 12.07
C ASN A 799 53.60 -1.05 12.79
N ILE A 800 54.70 -1.24 12.05
CA ILE A 800 56.07 -1.13 12.50
C ILE A 800 56.57 0.29 12.15
N VAL A 801 57.01 1.02 13.15
CA VAL A 801 57.58 2.35 12.96
C VAL A 801 59.10 2.21 13.04
N VAL A 802 59.77 2.55 11.97
CA VAL A 802 61.25 2.52 11.87
C VAL A 802 61.78 3.95 11.70
N LYS A 803 62.97 4.19 12.23
CA LYS A 803 63.69 5.46 12.04
C LYS A 803 64.04 5.60 10.55
N GLY A 804 63.75 6.79 10.01
CA GLY A 804 63.90 7.10 8.60
C GLY A 804 65.33 7.03 8.08
#